data_2aa14a4cef836ea291fb35402193e3dd
#
_entry.id   2aa14a4cef836ea291fb35402193e3dd
#
_cell.length_a   1.000
_cell.length_b   1.000
_cell.length_c   1.000
_cell.angle_alpha   90.00
_cell.angle_beta   90.00
_cell.angle_gamma   90.00
#
_symmetry.space_group_name_H-M   'P 1'
#
loop_
_entity.id
_entity.type
_entity.pdbx_description
1 polymer ?
#
loop_
_entity_poly.entity_id
_entity_poly.type
_entity_poly.pdbx_seq_one_letter_code
_entity_poly.pdbx_strand_id
1 'polypeptide(L)'
;MPLNTTEKQFESDIAAALLSPAGGYTRNGDCYDPKLGLFVDTLIRFVQKTQPNEWAFFEKQNPVNPVRKFCTAFNNACDADGLLSVLRYGFKHRGRRFRVCYFQPESALNQKDAQRYAQNEITCNRQWFYSDTTHNSVDMVLAVNGIPVFAFELKNQFTGQTVENAKQQWMHDRDPREVCFQFNKRILGYFCVDLTEVWMATRLAGKDTRFLPFNQGSNGAGRDGGAGNPPNPNGYLTAYLWEEVFQKDSMMDILQKFMSLQDGKTLIFPRYHQLDVVRKLVADVRQKGAGQHYLIQHSAGSGKSNSIAWTAYRLASLFNTENKPVFASVIVVTDRTVLDAQLQETISGFDHTLGAVEAIGEDKNSGDLRDAINNGARIIITTLQKFPVIYTEVNKTAGKNYAVIIDEAHSSQTGTSALKLKAALADTEDALREYAELEGKAEDEIDPEDALVKELTSHGRHKNLSFFAFTATPKAATLELFGTEYPDGSHHPFHIYSMRQAIEEGFILDVLQNYMTYSTCFKIAKTIPDNPDLPASRAAKLIRKYEELHPYNISQKAKIIVETFRETTSHKIGGRGKMMVVTSSRLAAVRYFHEVKRYIAEQGYDDVQILAAFSGAVPDGGVEYTEQSLNVRADGSHIAESQTKKEFHNNFNVLIVAEKYQTGFDEPLLHTMIVDKKLKGVKAVQTLSRLNRTCPGKTDTFVLDFVNKAEDIREAFQPFYQETFLEQEVNTDLIYKTQKELRSFAVYSDADVEAFAKEYFRSTKQDKNAVGRMSSVLKPVADRYNQKTQAERYQFRRLLRSLVKWYGYVSQVARMFDEELHKENVFCAYLLKLLPPDEVSPLDLEGKLKLEYYKLQKTFAGAIELEHAKGVYEPVTQKGALGHDPKEPLDEIILKINEKFKGEFTNADRVLLTALHDRLLADPKLAKLARSSDPQIFTESIFPKAFDTAAQDSYLEAQDTFSSLFEDTSKYKAIMSALAEWLYGEFRKK
;
A
#
# COMPACT_ATOMS: atom_id res chain seq x y z
N MET A 1 40.55 17.67 33.29
CA MET A 1 39.72 16.82 34.18
C MET A 1 39.31 15.62 33.39
N PRO A 2 39.31 14.39 33.91
CA PRO A 2 38.75 13.25 33.17
C PRO A 2 37.29 13.54 32.85
N LEU A 3 36.85 13.20 31.63
CA LEU A 3 35.47 13.29 31.20
C LEU A 3 34.59 12.45 32.14
N ASN A 4 33.55 13.08 32.70
CA ASN A 4 32.59 12.36 33.54
C ASN A 4 31.62 11.63 32.61
N THR A 5 31.79 10.33 32.47
CA THR A 5 31.03 9.45 31.54
C THR A 5 29.93 8.66 32.28
N THR A 6 29.41 9.17 33.38
CA THR A 6 28.37 8.49 34.16
C THR A 6 26.96 8.77 33.63
N GLU A 7 26.01 7.87 33.91
CA GLU A 7 24.58 8.05 33.67
C GLU A 7 24.04 9.36 34.31
N LYS A 8 24.51 9.69 35.53
CA LYS A 8 24.16 10.94 36.21
C LYS A 8 24.59 12.18 35.45
N GLN A 9 25.70 12.14 34.70
CA GLN A 9 26.13 13.26 33.86
C GLN A 9 25.19 13.41 32.67
N PHE A 10 24.85 12.31 31.99
CA PHE A 10 23.90 12.32 30.89
C PHE A 10 22.53 12.88 31.29
N GLU A 11 21.99 12.42 32.43
CA GLU A 11 20.76 12.94 33.02
C GLU A 11 20.88 14.45 33.35
N SER A 12 22.04 14.90 33.84
CA SER A 12 22.29 16.30 34.17
C SER A 12 22.33 17.20 32.94
N ASP A 13 22.92 16.70 31.85
CA ASP A 13 23.05 17.44 30.59
C ASP A 13 21.69 17.62 29.94
N ILE A 14 20.83 16.56 29.90
CA ILE A 14 19.45 16.64 29.44
C ILE A 14 18.66 17.65 30.26
N ALA A 15 18.75 17.54 31.60
CA ALA A 15 18.04 18.47 32.50
C ALA A 15 18.52 19.92 32.31
N ALA A 16 19.82 20.15 32.12
CA ALA A 16 20.36 21.48 31.87
C ALA A 16 19.84 22.09 30.56
N ALA A 17 19.75 21.28 29.49
CA ALA A 17 19.20 21.70 28.22
C ALA A 17 17.70 22.06 28.33
N LEU A 18 16.90 21.23 28.98
CA LEU A 18 15.46 21.49 29.20
C LEU A 18 15.21 22.71 30.09
N LEU A 19 16.03 22.91 31.10
CA LEU A 19 15.92 24.05 32.02
C LEU A 19 16.50 25.34 31.44
N SER A 20 17.14 25.30 30.27
CA SER A 20 17.60 26.49 29.58
C SER A 20 16.43 27.35 29.08
N PRO A 21 16.65 28.63 28.76
CA PRO A 21 15.62 29.48 28.17
C PRO A 21 15.00 28.89 26.89
N ALA A 22 15.79 28.18 26.07
CA ALA A 22 15.30 27.50 24.86
C ALA A 22 14.43 26.29 25.18
N GLY A 23 14.79 25.52 26.22
CA GLY A 23 13.98 24.36 26.65
C GLY A 23 12.65 24.77 27.25
N GLY A 24 12.63 25.87 28.03
CA GLY A 24 11.43 26.48 28.59
C GLY A 24 10.83 25.78 29.82
N TYR A 25 11.60 24.91 30.48
CA TYR A 25 11.19 24.19 31.70
C TYR A 25 11.69 24.88 32.98
N THR A 26 11.02 24.56 34.07
CA THR A 26 11.45 24.92 35.42
C THR A 26 11.63 23.65 36.26
N ARG A 27 12.37 23.76 37.34
CA ARG A 27 12.42 22.71 38.37
C ARG A 27 11.15 22.78 39.20
N ASN A 28 10.53 21.64 39.48
CA ASN A 28 9.44 21.60 40.42
C ASN A 28 10.00 21.39 41.86
N GLY A 29 9.66 22.29 42.76
CA GLY A 29 9.98 22.18 44.19
C GLY A 29 8.88 21.51 45.00
N ASP A 30 7.71 21.24 44.40
CA ASP A 30 6.56 20.72 45.09
C ASP A 30 6.64 19.20 45.30
N CYS A 31 6.04 18.69 46.36
CA CYS A 31 5.97 17.24 46.61
C CYS A 31 5.00 16.56 45.65
N TYR A 32 5.41 15.41 45.18
CA TYR A 32 4.53 14.53 44.41
C TYR A 32 3.67 13.68 45.35
N ASP A 33 2.37 13.59 45.08
CA ASP A 33 1.43 12.69 45.76
C ASP A 33 1.20 11.42 44.91
N PRO A 34 1.78 10.27 45.30
CA PRO A 34 1.66 9.04 44.52
C PRO A 34 0.20 8.53 44.42
N LYS A 35 -0.63 8.76 45.45
CA LYS A 35 -2.04 8.31 45.45
C LYS A 35 -2.90 9.10 44.51
N LEU A 36 -2.60 10.36 44.33
CA LEU A 36 -3.29 11.22 43.34
C LEU A 36 -2.61 11.19 41.97
N GLY A 37 -1.34 10.83 41.94
CA GLY A 37 -0.52 10.87 40.73
C GLY A 37 -0.21 12.29 40.27
N LEU A 38 0.00 13.25 41.18
CA LEU A 38 0.06 14.67 40.87
C LEU A 38 1.10 15.41 41.76
N PHE A 39 1.67 16.48 41.21
CA PHE A 39 2.28 17.57 41.98
C PHE A 39 1.15 18.55 42.35
N VAL A 40 0.49 18.29 43.48
CA VAL A 40 -0.80 18.89 43.83
C VAL A 40 -0.71 20.41 43.93
N ASP A 41 0.29 20.93 44.59
CA ASP A 41 0.44 22.38 44.84
C ASP A 41 0.63 23.13 43.50
N THR A 42 1.36 22.58 42.57
CA THR A 42 1.55 23.14 41.23
C THR A 42 0.23 23.20 40.45
N LEU A 43 -0.58 22.09 40.48
CA LEU A 43 -1.87 22.05 39.78
C LEU A 43 -2.86 23.08 40.36
N ILE A 44 -2.94 23.16 41.70
CA ILE A 44 -3.86 24.07 42.36
C ILE A 44 -3.44 25.53 42.13
N ARG A 45 -2.15 25.84 42.26
CA ARG A 45 -1.60 27.18 41.96
C ARG A 45 -1.93 27.60 40.52
N PHE A 46 -1.78 26.71 39.55
CA PHE A 46 -2.16 26.99 38.15
C PHE A 46 -3.64 27.33 38.02
N VAL A 47 -4.54 26.49 38.58
CA VAL A 47 -5.99 26.70 38.51
C VAL A 47 -6.41 27.99 39.20
N GLN A 48 -5.91 28.25 40.37
CA GLN A 48 -6.19 29.49 41.13
C GLN A 48 -5.75 30.74 40.36
N LYS A 49 -4.58 30.68 39.76
CA LYS A 49 -4.00 31.80 38.99
C LYS A 49 -4.77 32.06 37.69
N THR A 50 -5.18 31.02 36.98
CA THR A 50 -5.75 31.16 35.66
C THR A 50 -7.29 31.23 35.65
N GLN A 51 -7.95 30.75 36.73
CA GLN A 51 -9.40 30.57 36.81
C GLN A 51 -9.89 30.91 38.22
N PRO A 52 -9.62 32.13 38.74
CA PRO A 52 -9.94 32.50 40.15
C PRO A 52 -11.44 32.44 40.45
N ASN A 53 -12.31 32.79 39.49
CA ASN A 53 -13.76 32.75 39.67
C ASN A 53 -14.29 31.34 39.78
N GLU A 54 -13.80 30.43 38.93
CA GLU A 54 -14.16 29.00 38.93
C GLU A 54 -13.66 28.32 40.19
N TRP A 55 -12.43 28.69 40.64
CA TRP A 55 -11.87 28.17 41.90
C TRP A 55 -12.67 28.63 43.11
N ALA A 56 -13.01 29.93 43.25
CA ALA A 56 -13.80 30.44 44.32
C ALA A 56 -15.21 29.81 44.40
N PHE A 57 -15.82 29.52 43.20
CA PHE A 57 -17.07 28.78 43.14
C PHE A 57 -16.89 27.35 43.65
N PHE A 58 -15.82 26.65 43.23
CA PHE A 58 -15.52 25.28 43.65
C PHE A 58 -15.29 25.19 45.16
N GLU A 59 -14.51 26.10 45.73
CA GLU A 59 -14.19 26.18 47.14
C GLU A 59 -15.44 26.44 48.02
N LYS A 60 -16.33 27.35 47.58
CA LYS A 60 -17.61 27.59 48.23
C LYS A 60 -18.51 26.32 48.26
N GLN A 61 -18.46 25.53 47.20
CA GLN A 61 -19.20 24.26 47.11
C GLN A 61 -18.55 23.12 47.90
N ASN A 62 -17.29 23.23 48.24
CA ASN A 62 -16.47 22.21 48.89
C ASN A 62 -15.66 22.80 50.04
N PRO A 63 -16.32 23.35 51.09
CA PRO A 63 -15.62 24.07 52.17
C PRO A 63 -14.66 23.21 53.01
N VAL A 64 -14.84 21.88 52.97
CA VAL A 64 -13.95 20.91 53.64
C VAL A 64 -13.03 20.26 52.58
N ASN A 65 -11.74 20.48 52.71
CA ASN A 65 -10.68 19.93 51.85
C ASN A 65 -10.88 20.20 50.32
N PRO A 66 -11.05 21.46 49.89
CA PRO A 66 -11.30 21.79 48.49
C PRO A 66 -10.23 21.27 47.53
N VAL A 67 -8.97 21.34 47.91
CA VAL A 67 -7.81 20.86 47.13
C VAL A 67 -7.94 19.38 46.82
N ARG A 68 -8.15 18.53 47.87
CA ARG A 68 -8.26 17.09 47.66
C ARG A 68 -9.49 16.72 46.83
N LYS A 69 -10.63 17.40 47.07
CA LYS A 69 -11.84 17.19 46.27
C LYS A 69 -11.66 17.61 44.80
N PHE A 70 -10.91 18.65 44.53
CA PHE A 70 -10.58 19.05 43.17
C PHE A 70 -9.73 17.98 42.45
N CYS A 71 -8.66 17.52 43.11
CA CYS A 71 -7.83 16.43 42.57
C CYS A 71 -8.64 15.15 42.36
N THR A 72 -9.59 14.82 43.24
CA THR A 72 -10.50 13.68 43.03
C THR A 72 -11.41 13.89 41.83
N ALA A 73 -11.99 15.08 41.68
CA ALA A 73 -12.83 15.40 40.52
C ALA A 73 -12.05 15.37 39.22
N PHE A 74 -10.79 15.83 39.21
CA PHE A 74 -9.88 15.71 38.10
C PHE A 74 -9.54 14.23 37.76
N ASN A 75 -9.26 13.41 38.81
CA ASN A 75 -8.99 11.99 38.63
C ASN A 75 -10.19 11.26 38.01
N ASN A 76 -11.39 11.50 38.49
CA ASN A 76 -12.62 10.94 37.96
C ASN A 76 -12.84 11.34 36.47
N ALA A 77 -12.49 12.56 36.12
CA ALA A 77 -12.56 13.01 34.75
C ALA A 77 -11.52 12.28 33.86
N CYS A 78 -10.30 12.07 34.37
CA CYS A 78 -9.29 11.27 33.66
C CYS A 78 -9.70 9.79 33.50
N ASP A 79 -10.40 9.23 34.50
CA ASP A 79 -10.92 7.86 34.43
C ASP A 79 -12.05 7.74 33.39
N ALA A 80 -12.86 8.78 33.21
CA ALA A 80 -13.98 8.80 32.25
C ALA A 80 -13.53 9.13 30.83
N ASP A 81 -12.75 10.19 30.63
CA ASP A 81 -12.46 10.79 29.32
C ASP A 81 -10.99 10.58 28.88
N GLY A 82 -10.12 10.10 29.77
CA GLY A 82 -8.67 10.01 29.59
C GLY A 82 -7.94 11.35 29.75
N LEU A 83 -6.68 11.27 30.17
CA LEU A 83 -5.87 12.47 30.41
C LEU A 83 -5.72 13.35 29.17
N LEU A 84 -5.46 12.76 27.99
CA LEU A 84 -5.26 13.52 26.77
C LEU A 84 -6.46 14.44 26.45
N SER A 85 -7.67 13.93 26.62
CA SER A 85 -8.91 14.70 26.44
C SER A 85 -9.05 15.79 27.50
N VAL A 86 -8.75 15.47 28.77
CA VAL A 86 -8.83 16.43 29.88
C VAL A 86 -7.80 17.56 29.74
N LEU A 87 -6.59 17.28 29.25
CA LEU A 87 -5.60 18.31 28.91
C LEU A 87 -6.13 19.26 27.82
N ARG A 88 -6.73 18.74 26.77
CA ARG A 88 -7.21 19.54 25.62
C ARG A 88 -8.46 20.34 25.92
N TYR A 89 -9.43 19.71 26.59
CA TYR A 89 -10.77 20.29 26.74
C TYR A 89 -11.12 20.67 28.15
N GLY A 90 -10.30 20.30 29.15
CA GLY A 90 -10.62 20.42 30.55
C GLY A 90 -11.74 19.46 30.99
N PHE A 91 -12.24 19.62 32.19
CA PHE A 91 -13.34 18.81 32.72
C PHE A 91 -14.47 19.67 33.28
N LYS A 92 -15.65 19.10 33.39
CA LYS A 92 -16.82 19.77 33.97
C LYS A 92 -17.05 19.26 35.40
N HIS A 93 -17.31 20.20 36.33
CA HIS A 93 -17.76 19.88 37.66
C HIS A 93 -18.90 20.82 38.06
N ARG A 94 -20.08 20.26 38.33
CA ARG A 94 -21.30 21.02 38.76
C ARG A 94 -21.59 22.23 37.87
N GLY A 95 -21.54 22.06 36.58
CA GLY A 95 -21.86 23.09 35.59
C GLY A 95 -20.73 24.06 35.25
N ARG A 96 -19.61 24.03 35.96
CA ARG A 96 -18.40 24.81 35.63
C ARG A 96 -17.38 23.95 34.92
N ARG A 97 -16.67 24.54 33.95
CA ARG A 97 -15.55 23.90 33.25
C ARG A 97 -14.25 24.38 33.83
N PHE A 98 -13.38 23.43 34.18
CA PHE A 98 -12.01 23.69 34.60
C PHE A 98 -11.02 23.29 33.53
N ARG A 99 -10.09 24.17 33.21
CA ARG A 99 -8.95 23.92 32.34
C ARG A 99 -7.74 23.62 33.19
N VAL A 100 -7.04 22.55 32.85
CA VAL A 100 -5.79 22.13 33.49
C VAL A 100 -4.57 22.45 32.65
N CYS A 101 -4.79 22.88 31.41
CA CYS A 101 -3.76 23.26 30.47
C CYS A 101 -4.34 24.22 29.42
N TYR A 102 -3.52 25.12 28.92
CA TYR A 102 -3.80 25.95 27.74
C TYR A 102 -2.79 25.68 26.64
N PHE A 103 -3.25 25.71 25.41
CA PHE A 103 -2.40 25.50 24.22
C PHE A 103 -2.22 26.78 23.43
N GLN A 104 -1.14 26.83 22.65
CA GLN A 104 -0.84 27.97 21.81
C GLN A 104 -1.91 28.15 20.73
N PRO A 105 -2.49 29.35 20.57
CA PRO A 105 -3.47 29.58 19.50
C PRO A 105 -2.82 29.59 18.12
N GLU A 106 -3.60 29.19 17.10
CA GLU A 106 -3.14 29.17 15.70
C GLU A 106 -2.91 30.58 15.13
N SER A 107 -3.74 31.53 15.55
CA SER A 107 -3.68 32.90 15.07
C SER A 107 -3.13 33.83 16.16
N ALA A 108 -2.20 34.69 15.78
CA ALA A 108 -1.65 35.74 16.64
C ALA A 108 -2.72 36.76 17.09
N LEU A 109 -3.90 36.78 16.50
CA LEU A 109 -5.02 37.63 16.91
C LEU A 109 -5.63 37.20 18.25
N ASN A 110 -5.44 35.94 18.66
CA ASN A 110 -5.97 35.42 19.93
C ASN A 110 -5.04 35.70 21.13
N GLN A 111 -4.80 36.95 21.41
CA GLN A 111 -3.85 37.40 22.47
C GLN A 111 -4.18 36.86 23.84
N LYS A 112 -5.49 36.75 24.19
CA LYS A 112 -5.90 36.20 25.49
C LYS A 112 -5.46 34.74 25.66
N ASP A 113 -5.61 33.94 24.64
CA ASP A 113 -5.21 32.53 24.72
C ASP A 113 -3.68 32.38 24.68
N ALA A 114 -2.97 33.26 23.98
CA ALA A 114 -1.51 33.36 24.05
C ALA A 114 -1.01 33.71 25.44
N GLN A 115 -1.66 34.69 26.15
CA GLN A 115 -1.37 35.01 27.52
C GLN A 115 -1.64 33.86 28.50
N ARG A 116 -2.73 33.12 28.28
CA ARG A 116 -3.06 31.92 29.06
C ARG A 116 -2.04 30.81 28.84
N TYR A 117 -1.65 30.59 27.58
CA TYR A 117 -0.59 29.62 27.23
C TYR A 117 0.72 29.92 27.95
N ALA A 118 1.13 31.18 28.00
CA ALA A 118 2.31 31.60 28.71
C ALA A 118 2.28 31.34 30.25
N GLN A 119 1.09 31.16 30.84
CA GLN A 119 0.92 30.85 32.25
C GLN A 119 1.10 29.35 32.57
N ASN A 120 1.22 28.45 31.58
CA ASN A 120 1.53 27.07 31.87
C ASN A 120 2.88 26.92 32.54
N GLU A 121 2.90 26.15 33.60
CA GLU A 121 4.11 25.75 34.33
C GLU A 121 4.57 24.39 33.86
N ILE A 122 5.64 24.36 33.07
CA ILE A 122 6.19 23.09 32.52
C ILE A 122 7.43 22.74 33.32
N THR A 123 7.47 21.54 33.88
CA THR A 123 8.54 21.15 34.83
C THR A 123 9.26 19.87 34.39
N CYS A 124 10.57 19.84 34.69
CA CYS A 124 11.43 18.67 34.53
C CYS A 124 11.93 18.24 35.92
N ASN A 125 11.60 17.02 36.32
CA ASN A 125 12.02 16.46 37.59
C ASN A 125 12.91 15.23 37.35
N ARG A 126 14.03 15.19 38.03
CA ARG A 126 14.98 14.07 38.01
C ARG A 126 14.72 13.14 39.19
N GLN A 127 15.06 11.85 39.04
CA GLN A 127 14.94 10.83 40.07
C GLN A 127 13.54 10.86 40.72
N TRP A 128 12.52 10.74 39.90
CA TRP A 128 11.13 10.85 40.31
C TRP A 128 10.65 9.58 41.03
N PHE A 129 10.45 9.70 42.35
CA PHE A 129 9.86 8.68 43.21
C PHE A 129 8.33 8.69 43.03
N TYR A 130 7.82 7.72 42.30
CA TYR A 130 6.43 7.68 41.81
C TYR A 130 5.47 6.86 42.68
N SER A 131 5.98 5.98 43.55
CA SER A 131 5.21 5.02 44.34
C SER A 131 5.27 5.36 45.84
N ASP A 132 4.22 5.07 46.59
CA ASP A 132 4.18 5.07 48.03
C ASP A 132 4.49 3.72 48.66
N THR A 133 4.58 2.66 47.85
CA THR A 133 4.83 1.28 48.26
C THR A 133 6.27 0.83 47.99
N THR A 134 6.96 1.46 47.08
CA THR A 134 8.36 1.13 46.72
C THR A 134 9.24 2.38 46.75
N HIS A 135 10.56 2.21 46.86
CA HIS A 135 11.53 3.27 46.72
C HIS A 135 12.06 3.40 45.27
N ASN A 136 11.36 2.84 44.31
CA ASN A 136 11.74 2.93 42.91
C ASN A 136 11.56 4.36 42.38
N SER A 137 12.53 4.82 41.64
CA SER A 137 12.47 6.10 40.91
C SER A 137 12.57 5.90 39.41
N VAL A 138 12.02 6.81 38.66
CA VAL A 138 12.25 6.98 37.22
C VAL A 138 13.26 8.10 37.05
N ASP A 139 14.20 7.95 36.12
CA ASP A 139 15.32 8.90 35.96
C ASP A 139 14.85 10.33 35.70
N MET A 140 13.82 10.49 34.84
CA MET A 140 13.28 11.82 34.55
C MET A 140 11.78 11.78 34.24
N VAL A 141 11.03 12.79 34.69
CA VAL A 141 9.62 13.01 34.32
C VAL A 141 9.39 14.46 33.94
N LEU A 142 8.63 14.64 32.84
CA LEU A 142 8.13 15.93 32.38
C LEU A 142 6.67 16.08 32.79
N ALA A 143 6.34 17.25 33.37
CA ALA A 143 4.98 17.52 33.81
C ALA A 143 4.46 18.88 33.32
N VAL A 144 3.16 18.95 33.08
CA VAL A 144 2.40 20.14 32.66
C VAL A 144 1.49 20.55 33.82
N ASN A 145 1.72 21.71 34.37
CA ASN A 145 0.91 22.24 35.49
C ASN A 145 0.74 21.23 36.65
N GLY A 146 1.82 20.52 37.00
CA GLY A 146 1.81 19.49 38.02
C GLY A 146 1.26 18.12 37.62
N ILE A 147 0.91 17.93 36.38
CA ILE A 147 0.42 16.66 35.81
C ILE A 147 1.56 15.98 35.09
N PRO A 148 2.10 14.83 35.53
CA PRO A 148 3.12 14.06 34.79
C PRO A 148 2.59 13.57 33.44
N VAL A 149 3.36 13.82 32.36
CA VAL A 149 2.91 13.47 30.98
C VAL A 149 3.88 12.58 30.20
N PHE A 150 5.20 12.71 30.43
CA PHE A 150 6.23 11.88 29.78
C PHE A 150 7.29 11.47 30.81
N ALA A 151 7.76 10.21 30.68
CA ALA A 151 8.74 9.65 31.59
C ALA A 151 9.87 8.96 30.83
N PHE A 152 11.09 9.03 31.37
CA PHE A 152 12.32 8.62 30.71
C PHE A 152 13.16 7.73 31.62
N GLU A 153 13.59 6.59 31.11
CA GLU A 153 14.69 5.77 31.63
C GLU A 153 15.92 6.02 30.76
N LEU A 154 16.97 6.49 31.36
CA LEU A 154 18.20 6.93 30.70
C LEU A 154 19.31 5.91 30.94
N LYS A 155 20.09 5.61 29.93
CA LYS A 155 21.20 4.66 30.01
C LYS A 155 22.45 5.22 29.33
N ASN A 156 23.59 4.68 29.73
CA ASN A 156 24.88 5.13 29.21
C ASN A 156 25.76 3.93 28.87
N GLN A 157 26.10 3.78 27.58
CA GLN A 157 26.91 2.67 27.09
C GLN A 157 28.29 2.61 27.72
N PHE A 158 28.88 3.72 28.16
CA PHE A 158 30.16 3.74 28.89
C PHE A 158 30.08 3.06 30.24
N THR A 159 28.87 2.85 30.78
CA THR A 159 28.63 2.06 31.99
C THR A 159 28.15 0.63 31.70
N GLY A 160 28.16 0.24 30.43
CA GLY A 160 27.72 -1.09 29.97
C GLY A 160 26.19 -1.25 29.87
N GLN A 161 25.43 -0.16 29.93
CA GLN A 161 23.96 -0.16 29.86
C GLN A 161 23.48 0.51 28.58
N THR A 162 22.42 -0.04 27.96
CA THR A 162 21.85 0.42 26.70
C THR A 162 20.33 0.63 26.83
N VAL A 163 19.68 1.07 25.77
CA VAL A 163 18.21 1.16 25.69
C VAL A 163 17.53 -0.18 26.03
N GLU A 164 18.17 -1.31 25.82
CA GLU A 164 17.60 -2.62 26.18
C GLU A 164 17.42 -2.77 27.70
N ASN A 165 18.38 -2.25 28.47
CA ASN A 165 18.26 -2.21 29.92
C ASN A 165 17.12 -1.29 30.36
N ALA A 166 16.92 -0.15 29.70
CA ALA A 166 15.79 0.74 29.97
C ALA A 166 14.44 0.07 29.64
N LYS A 167 14.37 -0.66 28.50
CA LYS A 167 13.16 -1.45 28.16
C LYS A 167 12.87 -2.51 29.21
N GLN A 168 13.89 -3.23 29.69
CA GLN A 168 13.72 -4.23 30.77
C GLN A 168 13.20 -3.60 32.06
N GLN A 169 13.71 -2.43 32.44
CA GLN A 169 13.19 -1.70 33.62
C GLN A 169 11.70 -1.36 33.47
N TRP A 170 11.27 -0.84 32.31
CA TRP A 170 9.86 -0.54 32.03
C TRP A 170 8.97 -1.80 32.05
N MET A 171 9.49 -2.94 31.57
CA MET A 171 8.73 -4.19 31.47
C MET A 171 8.62 -4.91 32.82
N HIS A 172 9.64 -4.86 33.67
CA HIS A 172 9.75 -5.71 34.85
C HIS A 172 9.70 -4.95 36.18
N ASP A 173 10.24 -3.71 36.23
CA ASP A 173 10.40 -2.98 37.50
C ASP A 173 9.32 -1.90 37.70
N ARG A 174 8.47 -1.67 36.70
CA ARG A 174 7.41 -0.65 36.72
C ARG A 174 6.04 -1.31 36.66
N ASP A 175 5.29 -1.24 37.75
CA ASP A 175 3.94 -1.84 37.82
C ASP A 175 2.92 -0.97 37.04
N PRO A 176 2.30 -1.50 35.97
CA PRO A 176 1.28 -0.76 35.21
C PRO A 176 0.03 -0.37 36.02
N ARG A 177 -0.17 -0.95 37.22
CA ARG A 177 -1.31 -0.64 38.13
C ARG A 177 -1.10 0.63 38.95
N GLU A 178 0.13 1.11 39.06
CA GLU A 178 0.41 2.40 39.72
C GLU A 178 -0.36 3.52 39.05
N VAL A 179 -0.90 4.48 39.82
CA VAL A 179 -1.77 5.55 39.32
C VAL A 179 -1.14 6.30 38.15
N CYS A 180 0.17 6.55 38.25
CA CYS A 180 0.92 7.28 37.22
C CYS A 180 1.12 6.50 35.92
N PHE A 181 1.08 5.17 35.97
CA PHE A 181 1.32 4.29 34.81
C PHE A 181 0.04 3.70 34.21
N GLN A 182 -1.13 3.95 34.81
CA GLN A 182 -2.41 3.52 34.24
C GLN A 182 -2.63 4.20 32.88
N PHE A 183 -3.11 3.42 31.94
CA PHE A 183 -3.28 3.86 30.55
C PHE A 183 -4.11 5.16 30.44
N ASN A 184 -3.55 6.16 29.74
CA ASN A 184 -4.17 7.47 29.50
C ASN A 184 -4.66 8.19 30.77
N LYS A 185 -4.01 7.96 31.92
CA LYS A 185 -4.37 8.59 33.19
C LYS A 185 -3.35 9.64 33.66
N ARG A 186 -2.04 9.35 33.45
CA ARG A 186 -0.92 10.29 33.71
C ARG A 186 0.08 10.19 32.55
N ILE A 187 1.10 9.33 32.67
CA ILE A 187 2.14 9.22 31.64
C ILE A 187 1.52 8.76 30.32
N LEU A 188 1.68 9.59 29.29
CA LEU A 188 1.19 9.38 27.94
C LEU A 188 2.27 8.78 27.01
N GLY A 189 3.52 8.86 27.41
CA GLY A 189 4.66 8.27 26.69
C GLY A 189 5.82 7.92 27.61
N TYR A 190 6.39 6.75 27.40
CA TYR A 190 7.51 6.15 28.11
C TYR A 190 8.70 6.06 27.18
N PHE A 191 9.83 6.62 27.53
CA PHE A 191 11.01 6.70 26.71
C PHE A 191 12.16 5.91 27.29
N CYS A 192 12.84 5.14 26.45
CA CYS A 192 14.13 4.51 26.71
C CYS A 192 15.17 5.26 25.89
N VAL A 193 16.16 5.85 26.53
CA VAL A 193 17.14 6.72 25.87
C VAL A 193 18.54 6.32 26.28
N ASP A 194 19.41 6.14 25.33
CA ASP A 194 20.86 6.11 25.58
C ASP A 194 21.59 7.15 24.73
N LEU A 195 22.90 7.07 24.63
CA LEU A 195 23.70 8.05 23.92
C LEU A 195 23.46 8.05 22.40
N THR A 196 22.93 6.93 21.87
CA THR A 196 22.84 6.63 20.43
C THR A 196 21.43 6.43 19.93
N GLU A 197 20.51 5.90 20.76
CA GLU A 197 19.19 5.48 20.34
C GLU A 197 18.08 5.94 21.30
N VAL A 198 16.88 6.09 20.73
CA VAL A 198 15.65 6.40 21.44
C VAL A 198 14.56 5.41 21.06
N TRP A 199 13.89 4.85 22.07
CA TRP A 199 12.72 3.99 21.91
C TRP A 199 11.59 4.50 22.79
N MET A 200 10.35 4.27 22.40
CA MET A 200 9.19 4.76 23.13
C MET A 200 8.01 3.80 23.13
N ALA A 201 7.21 3.88 24.18
CA ALA A 201 5.93 3.19 24.30
C ALA A 201 4.85 4.16 24.80
N THR A 202 3.59 3.94 24.45
CA THR A 202 2.44 4.73 24.92
C THR A 202 1.61 3.99 25.98
N ARG A 203 1.96 2.74 26.26
CA ARG A 203 1.27 1.91 27.26
C ARG A 203 2.25 0.89 27.83
N LEU A 204 2.26 0.76 29.17
CA LEU A 204 2.93 -0.34 29.84
C LEU A 204 1.98 -1.54 29.93
N ALA A 205 2.49 -2.74 29.64
CA ALA A 205 1.78 -4.02 29.69
C ALA A 205 2.69 -5.12 30.26
N GLY A 206 3.59 -4.76 31.16
CA GLY A 206 4.61 -5.67 31.68
C GLY A 206 5.52 -6.18 30.55
N LYS A 207 5.78 -7.48 30.49
CA LYS A 207 6.60 -8.10 29.44
C LYS A 207 6.06 -7.94 28.02
N ASP A 208 4.77 -7.63 27.87
CA ASP A 208 4.11 -7.44 26.58
C ASP A 208 4.13 -5.95 26.13
N THR A 209 4.86 -5.09 26.84
CA THR A 209 5.05 -3.68 26.46
C THR A 209 5.73 -3.60 25.11
N ARG A 210 5.11 -2.87 24.16
CA ARG A 210 5.65 -2.69 22.81
C ARG A 210 6.39 -1.37 22.70
N PHE A 211 7.70 -1.43 22.54
CA PHE A 211 8.53 -0.27 22.24
C PHE A 211 8.69 -0.08 20.74
N LEU A 212 8.70 1.17 20.33
CA LEU A 212 8.85 1.60 18.94
C LEU A 212 10.09 2.50 18.83
N PRO A 213 10.90 2.38 17.77
CA PRO A 213 12.04 3.28 17.57
C PRO A 213 11.54 4.70 17.31
N PHE A 214 12.32 5.67 17.83
CA PHE A 214 12.04 7.09 17.68
C PHE A 214 13.32 7.82 17.24
N ASN A 215 13.96 7.32 16.18
CA ASN A 215 15.24 7.78 15.66
C ASN A 215 15.09 8.55 14.36
N GLN A 216 16.10 9.37 14.05
CA GLN A 216 16.09 10.25 12.87
C GLN A 216 16.43 9.52 11.57
N GLY A 217 17.12 8.38 11.66
CA GLY A 217 17.82 7.73 10.57
C GLY A 217 19.30 8.14 10.52
N SER A 218 20.16 7.26 10.00
CA SER A 218 21.64 7.43 10.04
C SER A 218 22.15 8.71 9.37
N ASN A 219 21.43 9.27 8.41
CA ASN A 219 21.79 10.51 7.69
C ASN A 219 20.91 11.71 8.08
N GLY A 220 20.09 11.55 9.12
CA GLY A 220 19.16 12.57 9.61
C GLY A 220 17.79 12.50 8.99
N ALA A 221 16.86 13.22 9.60
CA ALA A 221 15.44 13.14 9.29
C ALA A 221 15.07 13.54 7.86
N GLY A 222 14.28 12.69 7.22
CA GLY A 222 13.78 12.92 5.87
C GLY A 222 14.82 12.73 4.77
N ARG A 223 15.98 12.17 5.08
CA ARG A 223 17.05 11.85 4.14
C ARG A 223 17.21 10.35 3.97
N ASP A 224 17.75 9.97 2.83
CA ASP A 224 18.10 8.58 2.59
C ASP A 224 19.16 8.07 3.57
N GLY A 225 18.93 6.92 4.18
CA GLY A 225 19.82 6.31 5.17
C GLY A 225 19.27 5.02 5.76
N GLY A 226 19.99 4.47 6.73
CA GLY A 226 19.59 3.33 7.55
C GLY A 226 19.03 3.76 8.89
N ALA A 227 18.93 2.80 9.84
CA ALA A 227 18.50 3.03 11.21
C ALA A 227 19.49 3.90 12.00
N GLY A 228 19.08 4.35 13.19
CA GLY A 228 19.89 5.11 14.13
C GLY A 228 19.74 6.62 13.98
N ASN A 229 20.77 7.35 14.42
CA ASN A 229 20.82 8.81 14.42
C ASN A 229 22.10 9.29 13.75
N PRO A 230 22.09 10.47 13.11
CA PRO A 230 23.29 11.01 12.47
C PRO A 230 24.36 11.39 13.51
N PRO A 231 25.64 11.37 13.14
CA PRO A 231 26.69 11.90 13.99
C PRO A 231 26.42 13.35 14.41
N ASN A 232 26.51 13.63 15.70
CA ASN A 232 26.37 14.99 16.26
C ASN A 232 27.73 15.46 16.81
N PRO A 233 28.49 16.32 16.12
CA PRO A 233 29.80 16.77 16.58
C PRO A 233 29.73 17.64 17.83
N ASN A 234 28.55 18.17 18.18
CA ASN A 234 28.38 19.10 19.31
C ASN A 234 27.70 18.46 20.52
N GLY A 235 27.38 17.15 20.49
CA GLY A 235 26.65 16.51 21.59
C GLY A 235 26.35 15.03 21.35
N TYR A 236 25.31 14.58 22.03
CA TYR A 236 24.82 13.20 21.90
C TYR A 236 24.05 13.01 20.59
N LEU A 237 24.07 11.80 20.03
CA LEU A 237 23.30 11.47 18.82
C LEU A 237 21.80 11.61 19.09
N THR A 238 21.39 11.45 20.35
CA THR A 238 19.99 11.56 20.81
C THR A 238 19.58 12.96 21.26
N ALA A 239 20.47 13.97 21.12
CA ALA A 239 20.22 15.33 21.59
C ALA A 239 18.95 15.99 21.00
N TYR A 240 18.57 15.66 19.78
CA TYR A 240 17.33 16.12 19.14
C TYR A 240 16.09 15.88 20.00
N LEU A 241 16.12 14.86 20.88
CA LEU A 241 14.97 14.53 21.73
C LEU A 241 14.64 15.69 22.71
N TRP A 242 15.65 16.30 23.34
CA TRP A 242 15.45 17.40 24.28
C TRP A 242 15.72 18.77 23.67
N GLU A 243 16.49 18.85 22.60
CA GLU A 243 16.79 20.10 21.91
C GLU A 243 15.72 20.52 20.89
N GLU A 244 14.89 19.57 20.42
CA GLU A 244 13.84 19.81 19.41
C GLU A 244 12.49 19.28 19.86
N VAL A 245 12.39 17.94 20.16
CA VAL A 245 11.12 17.26 20.37
C VAL A 245 10.46 17.67 21.68
N PHE A 246 11.22 17.72 22.79
CA PHE A 246 10.70 18.02 24.12
C PHE A 246 10.99 19.44 24.58
N GLN A 247 11.35 20.36 23.69
CA GLN A 247 11.21 21.77 24.02
C GLN A 247 9.75 22.10 24.32
N LYS A 248 9.50 23.05 25.24
CA LYS A 248 8.16 23.40 25.73
C LYS A 248 7.11 23.51 24.63
N ASP A 249 7.34 24.35 23.63
CA ASP A 249 6.34 24.60 22.57
C ASP A 249 6.13 23.37 21.68
N SER A 250 7.20 22.63 21.42
CA SER A 250 7.16 21.40 20.65
C SER A 250 6.40 20.28 21.38
N MET A 251 6.67 20.07 22.69
CA MET A 251 5.96 19.10 23.51
C MET A 251 4.47 19.44 23.60
N MET A 252 4.13 20.70 23.80
CA MET A 252 2.74 21.16 23.87
C MET A 252 2.01 21.00 22.53
N ASP A 253 2.70 21.25 21.40
CA ASP A 253 2.16 21.01 20.06
C ASP A 253 1.90 19.49 19.83
N ILE A 254 2.78 18.60 20.30
CA ILE A 254 2.58 17.15 20.24
C ILE A 254 1.33 16.74 21.02
N LEU A 255 1.18 17.19 22.26
CA LEU A 255 0.01 16.92 23.10
C LEU A 255 -1.30 17.45 22.49
N GLN A 256 -1.25 18.61 21.84
CA GLN A 256 -2.43 19.24 21.26
C GLN A 256 -2.84 18.59 19.95
N LYS A 257 -1.87 18.35 19.02
CA LYS A 257 -2.16 18.17 17.59
C LYS A 257 -1.70 16.84 17.00
N PHE A 258 -0.76 16.14 17.64
CA PHE A 258 -0.23 14.89 17.11
C PHE A 258 -0.74 13.65 17.85
N MET A 259 -0.81 13.71 19.19
CA MET A 259 -1.32 12.55 19.92
C MET A 259 -2.81 12.33 19.66
N SER A 260 -3.24 11.09 19.60
CA SER A 260 -4.65 10.71 19.44
C SER A 260 -4.96 9.39 20.11
N LEU A 261 -6.21 9.17 20.49
CA LEU A 261 -6.71 7.92 21.03
C LEU A 261 -7.51 7.19 19.94
N GLN A 262 -6.98 6.08 19.43
CA GLN A 262 -7.63 5.26 18.43
C GLN A 262 -8.42 4.13 19.11
N ASP A 263 -9.69 3.92 18.70
CA ASP A 263 -10.60 2.85 19.19
C ASP A 263 -10.74 2.79 20.71
N GLY A 264 -10.48 3.91 21.42
CA GLY A 264 -10.51 3.98 22.89
C GLY A 264 -9.44 3.10 23.58
N LYS A 265 -8.52 2.48 22.82
CA LYS A 265 -7.59 1.46 23.37
C LYS A 265 -6.12 1.73 23.06
N THR A 266 -5.83 2.46 22.00
CA THR A 266 -4.46 2.70 21.55
C THR A 266 -4.18 4.19 21.50
N LEU A 267 -3.22 4.64 22.29
CA LEU A 267 -2.74 6.02 22.26
C LEU A 267 -1.65 6.11 21.20
N ILE A 268 -1.88 6.91 20.18
CA ILE A 268 -0.93 7.16 19.09
C ILE A 268 -0.03 8.32 19.46
N PHE A 269 1.26 8.12 19.39
CA PHE A 269 2.30 9.14 19.42
C PHE A 269 2.98 9.14 18.05
N PRO A 270 3.28 10.32 17.44
CA PRO A 270 3.93 10.34 16.13
C PRO A 270 5.32 9.71 16.20
N ARG A 271 5.72 8.98 15.18
CA ARG A 271 7.12 8.59 15.03
C ARG A 271 7.95 9.76 14.57
N TYR A 272 9.27 9.68 14.73
CA TYR A 272 10.10 10.81 14.39
C TYR A 272 9.93 11.27 12.94
N HIS A 273 10.00 10.34 11.96
CA HIS A 273 9.82 10.68 10.55
C HIS A 273 8.43 11.29 10.23
N GLN A 274 7.38 10.88 10.95
CA GLN A 274 6.03 11.43 10.81
C GLN A 274 5.94 12.85 11.38
N LEU A 275 6.52 13.06 12.56
CA LEU A 275 6.60 14.37 13.19
C LEU A 275 7.38 15.36 12.32
N ASP A 276 8.54 14.92 11.83
CA ASP A 276 9.46 15.73 11.02
C ASP A 276 8.83 16.12 9.67
N VAL A 277 8.27 15.17 8.91
CA VAL A 277 7.66 15.46 7.61
C VAL A 277 6.51 16.47 7.73
N VAL A 278 5.62 16.29 8.72
CA VAL A 278 4.48 17.20 8.89
C VAL A 278 4.97 18.60 9.26
N ARG A 279 5.95 18.71 10.15
CA ARG A 279 6.54 20.00 10.55
C ARG A 279 7.25 20.69 9.40
N LYS A 280 8.05 19.97 8.63
CA LYS A 280 8.76 20.50 7.45
C LYS A 280 7.77 20.99 6.38
N LEU A 281 6.72 20.22 6.08
CA LEU A 281 5.70 20.62 5.13
C LEU A 281 4.98 21.90 5.58
N VAL A 282 4.55 21.95 6.85
CA VAL A 282 3.86 23.13 7.40
C VAL A 282 4.76 24.37 7.39
N ALA A 283 6.04 24.23 7.74
CA ALA A 283 6.99 25.33 7.75
C ALA A 283 7.26 25.86 6.34
N ASP A 284 7.48 24.98 5.37
CA ASP A 284 7.75 25.35 3.98
C ASP A 284 6.54 26.03 3.32
N VAL A 285 5.33 25.46 3.52
CA VAL A 285 4.07 26.06 3.03
C VAL A 285 3.78 27.42 3.67
N ARG A 286 4.07 27.60 4.98
CA ARG A 286 3.90 28.90 5.65
C ARG A 286 4.78 29.95 5.02
N GLN A 287 5.97 29.59 4.59
CA GLN A 287 6.92 30.49 3.96
C GLN A 287 6.62 30.77 2.49
N LYS A 288 6.34 29.73 1.71
CA LYS A 288 6.18 29.80 0.24
C LYS A 288 4.75 30.08 -0.20
N GLY A 289 3.75 29.81 0.63
CA GLY A 289 2.34 29.93 0.27
C GLY A 289 1.83 28.76 -0.56
N ALA A 290 0.70 28.99 -1.25
CA ALA A 290 0.07 28.01 -2.15
C ALA A 290 0.82 27.87 -3.48
N GLY A 291 0.49 26.83 -4.26
CA GLY A 291 1.07 26.56 -5.58
C GLY A 291 2.31 25.68 -5.55
N GLN A 292 2.63 25.04 -4.41
CA GLN A 292 3.79 24.17 -4.22
C GLN A 292 3.45 22.70 -4.43
N HIS A 293 4.44 21.92 -4.86
CA HIS A 293 4.33 20.47 -5.01
C HIS A 293 5.34 19.78 -4.10
N TYR A 294 4.90 18.72 -3.42
CA TYR A 294 5.72 17.95 -2.48
C TYR A 294 5.54 16.46 -2.72
N LEU A 295 6.65 15.75 -2.89
CA LEU A 295 6.70 14.30 -2.94
C LEU A 295 7.25 13.74 -1.64
N ILE A 296 6.50 12.87 -1.00
CA ILE A 296 6.89 12.21 0.25
C ILE A 296 7.05 10.71 -0.02
N GLN A 297 8.30 10.24 -0.03
CA GLN A 297 8.64 8.84 -0.22
C GLN A 297 8.75 8.15 1.14
N HIS A 298 7.66 7.54 1.60
CA HIS A 298 7.63 6.75 2.83
C HIS A 298 7.29 5.30 2.53
N SER A 299 8.06 4.36 3.09
CA SER A 299 7.90 2.92 2.82
C SER A 299 6.50 2.41 3.10
N ALA A 300 6.11 1.33 2.44
CA ALA A 300 4.85 0.65 2.72
C ALA A 300 4.85 0.16 4.18
N GLY A 301 3.78 0.48 4.91
CA GLY A 301 3.70 0.14 6.32
C GLY A 301 4.24 1.16 7.30
N SER A 302 4.83 2.27 6.83
CA SER A 302 5.39 3.33 7.68
C SER A 302 4.36 4.18 8.45
N GLY A 303 3.05 3.91 8.30
CA GLY A 303 1.99 4.71 8.93
C GLY A 303 1.68 6.00 8.17
N LYS A 304 1.76 6.00 6.85
CA LYS A 304 1.44 7.15 5.98
C LYS A 304 0.07 7.76 6.26
N SER A 305 -0.95 6.95 6.55
CA SER A 305 -2.31 7.44 6.83
C SER A 305 -2.34 8.44 7.99
N ASN A 306 -1.56 8.20 9.06
CA ASN A 306 -1.42 9.16 10.16
C ASN A 306 -0.72 10.45 9.71
N SER A 307 0.38 10.34 8.93
CA SER A 307 1.07 11.52 8.40
C SER A 307 0.15 12.37 7.51
N ILE A 308 -0.68 11.73 6.68
CA ILE A 308 -1.69 12.37 5.85
C ILE A 308 -2.73 13.09 6.72
N ALA A 309 -3.26 12.41 7.75
CA ALA A 309 -4.24 13.00 8.65
C ALA A 309 -3.68 14.24 9.37
N TRP A 310 -2.49 14.14 9.97
CA TRP A 310 -1.84 15.29 10.60
C TRP A 310 -1.56 16.41 9.60
N THR A 311 -1.09 16.11 8.41
CA THR A 311 -0.87 17.10 7.35
C THR A 311 -2.17 17.80 6.99
N ALA A 312 -3.26 17.07 6.81
CA ALA A 312 -4.57 17.63 6.47
C ALA A 312 -5.07 18.60 7.52
N TYR A 313 -5.02 18.23 8.82
CA TYR A 313 -5.43 19.12 9.90
C TYR A 313 -4.54 20.35 10.04
N ARG A 314 -3.23 20.16 9.92
CA ARG A 314 -2.28 21.27 10.05
C ARG A 314 -2.45 22.27 8.90
N LEU A 315 -2.65 21.81 7.68
CA LEU A 315 -2.86 22.67 6.52
C LEU A 315 -4.23 23.37 6.57
N ALA A 316 -5.29 22.67 7.03
CA ALA A 316 -6.63 23.22 7.15
C ALA A 316 -6.71 24.39 8.15
N SER A 317 -5.83 24.42 9.15
CA SER A 317 -5.75 25.50 10.16
C SER A 317 -4.54 26.41 9.99
N LEU A 318 -3.81 26.33 8.86
CA LEU A 318 -2.57 27.06 8.66
C LEU A 318 -2.83 28.53 8.29
N PHE A 319 -2.20 29.43 9.03
CA PHE A 319 -2.12 30.85 8.72
C PHE A 319 -0.71 31.22 8.27
N ASN A 320 -0.62 32.11 7.28
CA ASN A 320 0.65 32.69 6.85
C ASN A 320 1.18 33.72 7.85
N THR A 321 2.31 34.32 7.55
CA THR A 321 2.96 35.36 8.38
C THR A 321 2.11 36.63 8.54
N GLU A 322 1.10 36.85 7.66
CA GLU A 322 0.15 37.97 7.72
C GLU A 322 -1.15 37.61 8.44
N ASN A 323 -1.22 36.46 9.13
CA ASN A 323 -2.45 35.92 9.74
C ASN A 323 -3.62 35.69 8.77
N LYS A 324 -3.35 35.41 7.50
CA LYS A 324 -4.35 34.99 6.51
C LYS A 324 -4.34 33.46 6.39
N PRO A 325 -5.50 32.79 6.29
CA PRO A 325 -5.53 31.36 5.97
C PRO A 325 -4.80 31.10 4.67
N VAL A 326 -3.90 30.08 4.65
CA VAL A 326 -3.17 29.70 3.44
C VAL A 326 -4.10 28.98 2.47
N PHE A 327 -4.93 28.06 2.98
CA PHE A 327 -5.87 27.27 2.20
C PHE A 327 -7.32 27.48 2.66
N ALA A 328 -8.23 27.53 1.69
CA ALA A 328 -9.68 27.55 1.93
C ALA A 328 -10.17 26.15 2.34
N SER A 329 -9.71 25.11 1.67
CA SER A 329 -9.99 23.71 1.97
C SER A 329 -8.78 22.83 1.68
N VAL A 330 -8.72 21.71 2.37
CA VAL A 330 -7.76 20.62 2.13
C VAL A 330 -8.54 19.42 1.59
N ILE A 331 -8.16 18.93 0.43
CA ILE A 331 -8.82 17.83 -0.25
C ILE A 331 -7.91 16.60 -0.20
N VAL A 332 -8.36 15.56 0.47
CA VAL A 332 -7.63 14.28 0.56
C VAL A 332 -8.20 13.33 -0.48
N VAL A 333 -7.37 12.94 -1.43
CA VAL A 333 -7.72 12.04 -2.53
C VAL A 333 -7.19 10.66 -2.24
N THR A 334 -8.11 9.69 -2.18
CA THR A 334 -7.78 8.28 -2.00
C THR A 334 -8.19 7.49 -3.24
N ASP A 335 -7.57 6.33 -3.44
CA ASP A 335 -7.87 5.51 -4.60
C ASP A 335 -9.05 4.55 -4.38
N ARG A 336 -9.28 4.09 -3.15
CA ARG A 336 -10.28 3.05 -2.86
C ARG A 336 -11.23 3.41 -1.72
N THR A 337 -12.47 2.94 -1.85
CA THR A 337 -13.51 2.98 -0.81
C THR A 337 -13.11 2.30 0.50
N VAL A 338 -12.36 1.21 0.48
CA VAL A 338 -11.93 0.50 1.71
C VAL A 338 -10.79 1.23 2.43
N LEU A 339 -9.83 1.81 1.70
CA LEU A 339 -8.81 2.69 2.27
C LEU A 339 -9.40 4.03 2.70
N ASP A 340 -10.39 4.50 1.97
CA ASP A 340 -11.17 5.68 2.29
C ASP A 340 -11.81 5.54 3.68
N ALA A 341 -12.43 4.41 4.01
CA ALA A 341 -13.00 4.18 5.34
C ALA A 341 -11.94 4.22 6.45
N GLN A 342 -10.77 3.59 6.27
CA GLN A 342 -9.69 3.60 7.26
C GLN A 342 -9.06 4.99 7.41
N LEU A 343 -8.83 5.69 6.32
CA LEU A 343 -8.28 7.05 6.34
C LEU A 343 -9.31 8.04 6.88
N GLN A 344 -10.60 7.90 6.52
CA GLN A 344 -11.69 8.67 7.10
C GLN A 344 -11.78 8.48 8.61
N GLU A 345 -11.71 7.23 9.08
CA GLU A 345 -11.72 6.92 10.51
C GLU A 345 -10.51 7.53 11.21
N THR A 346 -9.32 7.44 10.60
CA THR A 346 -8.10 8.08 11.10
C THR A 346 -8.26 9.60 11.16
N ILE A 347 -8.68 10.23 10.05
CA ILE A 347 -8.90 11.68 10.01
C ILE A 347 -9.99 12.07 10.99
N SER A 348 -11.14 11.44 11.00
CA SER A 348 -12.25 11.77 11.90
C SER A 348 -11.93 11.55 13.38
N GLY A 349 -11.01 10.63 13.69
CA GLY A 349 -10.54 10.33 15.04
C GLY A 349 -9.65 11.41 15.65
N PHE A 350 -9.09 12.31 14.84
CA PHE A 350 -8.20 13.37 15.33
C PHE A 350 -8.95 14.64 15.79
N ASP A 351 -10.13 14.92 15.25
CA ASP A 351 -10.85 16.16 15.59
C ASP A 351 -12.31 15.89 15.96
N HIS A 352 -12.77 16.63 16.96
CA HIS A 352 -14.15 16.58 17.45
C HIS A 352 -14.97 17.81 17.05
N THR A 353 -14.49 18.65 16.15
CA THR A 353 -15.24 19.79 15.62
C THR A 353 -16.22 19.28 14.57
N LEU A 354 -17.49 19.17 14.95
CA LEU A 354 -18.59 18.77 14.05
C LEU A 354 -18.58 19.63 12.76
N GLY A 355 -18.54 18.98 11.60
CA GLY A 355 -18.57 19.63 10.29
C GLY A 355 -17.20 20.07 9.74
N ALA A 356 -16.10 19.80 10.42
CA ALA A 356 -14.76 20.13 9.91
C ALA A 356 -14.32 19.18 8.77
N VAL A 357 -14.78 17.93 8.80
CA VAL A 357 -14.44 16.88 7.82
C VAL A 357 -15.69 16.47 7.07
N GLU A 358 -15.63 16.48 5.74
CA GLU A 358 -16.70 16.00 4.87
C GLU A 358 -16.18 14.87 3.96
N ALA A 359 -16.74 13.68 4.14
CA ALA A 359 -16.43 12.53 3.33
C ALA A 359 -17.40 12.41 2.15
N ILE A 360 -16.84 12.31 0.94
CA ILE A 360 -17.55 12.15 -0.33
C ILE A 360 -17.26 10.75 -0.87
N GLY A 361 -17.88 9.74 -0.24
CA GLY A 361 -17.75 8.32 -0.57
C GLY A 361 -18.49 7.91 -1.86
N GLU A 362 -18.64 6.60 -2.08
CA GLU A 362 -19.33 6.07 -3.27
C GLU A 362 -20.82 6.39 -3.32
N ASP A 363 -21.44 6.55 -2.15
CA ASP A 363 -22.84 6.91 -1.97
C ASP A 363 -23.15 8.36 -2.36
N LYS A 364 -22.12 9.22 -2.48
CA LYS A 364 -22.23 10.62 -2.88
C LYS A 364 -21.71 10.81 -4.30
N ASN A 365 -22.26 11.80 -5.01
CA ASN A 365 -21.92 12.08 -6.40
C ASN A 365 -20.95 13.28 -6.54
N SER A 366 -20.58 13.62 -7.77
CA SER A 366 -19.69 14.76 -8.07
C SER A 366 -20.33 16.11 -7.73
N GLY A 367 -21.66 16.20 -7.64
CA GLY A 367 -22.37 17.37 -7.17
C GLY A 367 -22.15 17.65 -5.69
N ASP A 368 -22.16 16.58 -4.86
CA ASP A 368 -21.90 16.68 -3.42
C ASP A 368 -20.47 17.19 -3.15
N LEU A 369 -19.47 16.74 -3.96
CA LEU A 369 -18.10 17.25 -3.89
C LEU A 369 -18.04 18.74 -4.25
N ARG A 370 -18.75 19.16 -5.29
CA ARG A 370 -18.86 20.57 -5.68
C ARG A 370 -19.45 21.41 -4.55
N ASP A 371 -20.52 20.92 -3.94
CA ASP A 371 -21.20 21.63 -2.85
C ASP A 371 -20.31 21.73 -1.61
N ALA A 372 -19.56 20.67 -1.27
CA ALA A 372 -18.59 20.71 -0.18
C ALA A 372 -17.48 21.76 -0.41
N ILE A 373 -16.94 21.85 -1.63
CA ILE A 373 -15.92 22.86 -2.00
C ILE A 373 -16.52 24.28 -1.91
N ASN A 374 -17.74 24.48 -2.43
CA ASN A 374 -18.39 25.79 -2.47
C ASN A 374 -18.83 26.25 -1.08
N ASN A 375 -19.29 25.34 -0.23
CA ASN A 375 -19.68 25.60 1.16
C ASN A 375 -18.47 25.80 2.09
N GLY A 376 -17.23 25.58 1.59
CA GLY A 376 -16.01 25.82 2.33
C GLY A 376 -15.74 24.80 3.44
N ALA A 377 -16.08 23.53 3.21
CA ALA A 377 -15.67 22.44 4.09
C ALA A 377 -14.14 22.46 4.28
N ARG A 378 -13.68 22.37 5.54
CA ARG A 378 -12.25 22.53 5.85
C ARG A 378 -11.39 21.39 5.33
N ILE A 379 -11.84 20.15 5.51
CA ILE A 379 -11.21 18.93 5.02
C ILE A 379 -12.26 18.15 4.24
N ILE A 380 -11.95 17.80 3.01
CA ILE A 380 -12.82 17.01 2.13
C ILE A 380 -12.07 15.73 1.80
N ILE A 381 -12.67 14.57 2.05
CA ILE A 381 -12.10 13.29 1.66
C ILE A 381 -12.88 12.77 0.45
N THR A 382 -12.20 12.46 -0.62
CA THR A 382 -12.82 12.01 -1.87
C THR A 382 -11.98 10.95 -2.58
N THR A 383 -12.58 10.32 -3.59
CA THR A 383 -11.90 9.31 -4.40
C THR A 383 -11.34 9.91 -5.68
N LEU A 384 -10.34 9.24 -6.24
CA LEU A 384 -9.66 9.64 -7.48
C LEU A 384 -10.63 9.86 -8.65
N GLN A 385 -11.71 9.07 -8.74
CA GLN A 385 -12.70 9.18 -9.82
C GLN A 385 -13.43 10.53 -9.85
N LYS A 386 -13.48 11.25 -8.72
CA LYS A 386 -14.13 12.55 -8.62
C LYS A 386 -13.16 13.72 -8.78
N PHE A 387 -11.88 13.42 -8.97
CA PHE A 387 -10.81 14.41 -9.06
C PHE A 387 -11.00 15.48 -10.16
N PRO A 388 -11.48 15.17 -11.38
CA PRO A 388 -11.70 16.17 -12.44
C PRO A 388 -12.62 17.31 -12.03
N VAL A 389 -13.57 17.06 -11.11
CA VAL A 389 -14.49 18.08 -10.57
C VAL A 389 -13.74 19.15 -9.77
N ILE A 390 -12.64 18.77 -9.08
CA ILE A 390 -11.83 19.69 -8.28
C ILE A 390 -11.28 20.81 -9.17
N TYR A 391 -10.68 20.49 -10.32
CA TYR A 391 -10.14 21.47 -11.26
C TYR A 391 -11.21 22.39 -11.81
N THR A 392 -12.36 21.83 -12.18
CA THR A 392 -13.47 22.63 -12.73
C THR A 392 -13.99 23.65 -11.71
N GLU A 393 -14.11 23.27 -10.45
CA GLU A 393 -14.63 24.16 -9.40
C GLU A 393 -13.57 25.14 -8.89
N VAL A 394 -12.32 24.72 -8.76
CA VAL A 394 -11.21 25.59 -8.35
C VAL A 394 -11.00 26.73 -9.35
N ASN A 395 -11.13 26.48 -10.64
CA ASN A 395 -11.05 27.51 -11.68
C ASN A 395 -12.18 28.54 -11.62
N LYS A 396 -13.33 28.22 -11.04
CA LYS A 396 -14.49 29.13 -10.86
C LYS A 396 -14.38 29.98 -9.60
N THR A 397 -13.57 29.55 -8.61
CA THR A 397 -13.40 30.23 -7.31
C THR A 397 -12.15 31.09 -7.30
N ALA A 398 -12.18 32.22 -8.01
CA ALA A 398 -11.05 33.15 -8.06
C ALA A 398 -10.62 33.62 -6.64
N GLY A 399 -9.33 33.53 -6.33
CA GLY A 399 -8.72 34.01 -5.09
C GLY A 399 -8.77 33.05 -3.89
N LYS A 400 -9.27 31.81 -4.03
CA LYS A 400 -9.17 30.76 -3.02
C LYS A 400 -8.04 29.79 -3.35
N ASN A 401 -7.29 29.38 -2.33
CA ASN A 401 -6.24 28.37 -2.48
C ASN A 401 -6.69 27.04 -1.88
N TYR A 402 -6.22 25.94 -2.45
CA TYR A 402 -6.56 24.58 -2.04
C TYR A 402 -5.30 23.72 -1.89
N ALA A 403 -5.30 22.85 -0.89
CA ALA A 403 -4.30 21.81 -0.75
C ALA A 403 -4.90 20.47 -1.17
N VAL A 404 -4.20 19.71 -2.00
CA VAL A 404 -4.59 18.37 -2.43
C VAL A 404 -3.57 17.37 -1.90
N ILE A 405 -4.00 16.49 -1.02
CA ILE A 405 -3.18 15.41 -0.47
C ILE A 405 -3.56 14.13 -1.19
N ILE A 406 -2.58 13.44 -1.77
CA ILE A 406 -2.78 12.22 -2.54
C ILE A 406 -2.17 11.07 -1.76
N ASP A 407 -3.01 10.11 -1.35
CA ASP A 407 -2.55 8.86 -0.76
C ASP A 407 -2.42 7.81 -1.83
N GLU A 408 -1.25 7.14 -1.87
CA GLU A 408 -0.89 6.02 -2.74
C GLU A 408 -1.81 5.86 -3.97
N ALA A 409 -1.63 6.74 -4.96
CA ALA A 409 -2.48 6.80 -6.16
C ALA A 409 -2.34 5.59 -7.10
N HIS A 410 -1.76 4.51 -6.61
CA HIS A 410 -1.46 3.31 -7.36
C HIS A 410 -2.28 2.13 -6.92
N SER A 411 -3.58 2.14 -6.92
CA SER A 411 -4.27 0.90 -6.73
C SER A 411 -4.93 0.40 -7.98
N SER A 412 -4.63 -0.80 -8.29
CA SER A 412 -5.28 -1.64 -9.24
C SER A 412 -6.73 -1.80 -8.88
N GLN A 413 -7.66 -1.41 -9.74
CA GLN A 413 -8.78 -2.26 -10.02
C GLN A 413 -10.09 -2.02 -9.51
N THR A 414 -10.95 -2.29 -10.15
CA THR A 414 -11.63 -3.36 -10.82
C THR A 414 -12.76 -2.81 -11.67
N GLY A 415 -13.02 -3.50 -12.74
CA GLY A 415 -14.06 -3.30 -13.75
C GLY A 415 -15.14 -2.22 -13.63
N THR A 416 -15.70 -1.97 -12.47
CA THR A 416 -16.73 -0.96 -12.24
C THR A 416 -16.20 0.43 -11.93
N SER A 417 -15.05 0.57 -11.29
CA SER A 417 -14.44 1.89 -10.99
C SER A 417 -13.65 2.42 -12.18
N ALA A 418 -12.98 1.54 -12.93
CA ALA A 418 -12.38 1.88 -14.22
C ALA A 418 -13.47 2.25 -15.26
N LEU A 419 -14.63 1.59 -15.23
CA LEU A 419 -15.81 1.94 -16.05
C LEU A 419 -16.37 3.33 -15.70
N LYS A 420 -16.33 3.77 -14.45
CA LYS A 420 -16.82 5.09 -14.02
C LYS A 420 -15.81 6.21 -14.30
N LEU A 421 -14.51 5.93 -14.19
CA LEU A 421 -13.46 6.81 -14.72
C LEU A 421 -13.57 6.90 -16.25
N LYS A 422 -13.86 5.78 -16.92
CA LYS A 422 -14.22 5.70 -18.33
C LYS A 422 -15.39 6.62 -18.70
N ALA A 423 -16.47 6.62 -17.92
CA ALA A 423 -17.65 7.46 -18.17
C ALA A 423 -17.40 8.96 -17.89
N ALA A 424 -16.49 9.31 -16.98
CA ALA A 424 -16.10 10.69 -16.70
C ALA A 424 -15.12 11.26 -17.75
N LEU A 425 -14.36 10.39 -18.42
CA LEU A 425 -13.37 10.77 -19.46
C LEU A 425 -13.88 10.53 -20.90
N ALA A 426 -15.18 10.27 -21.11
CA ALA A 426 -15.88 10.06 -22.38
C ALA A 426 -15.21 9.08 -23.37
N ASP A 427 -15.88 7.96 -23.67
CA ASP A 427 -15.58 6.97 -24.74
C ASP A 427 -14.28 6.18 -24.63
N THR A 428 -14.16 5.29 -23.62
CA THR A 428 -12.81 4.86 -23.26
C THR A 428 -12.58 3.36 -23.04
N GLU A 429 -13.48 2.46 -23.36
CA GLU A 429 -13.10 1.03 -23.43
C GLU A 429 -12.04 0.80 -24.49
N ASP A 430 -12.18 1.46 -25.63
CA ASP A 430 -11.21 1.40 -26.69
C ASP A 430 -9.90 2.12 -26.35
N ALA A 431 -9.93 3.25 -25.64
CA ALA A 431 -8.73 3.99 -25.26
C ALA A 431 -7.86 3.26 -24.20
N LEU A 432 -8.46 2.51 -23.27
CA LEU A 432 -7.70 1.69 -22.31
C LEU A 432 -7.14 0.42 -22.96
N ARG A 433 -7.89 -0.19 -23.86
CA ARG A 433 -7.40 -1.32 -24.66
C ARG A 433 -6.26 -0.88 -25.57
N GLU A 434 -6.41 0.26 -26.22
CA GLU A 434 -5.39 0.86 -27.07
C GLU A 434 -4.16 1.30 -26.25
N TYR A 435 -4.36 1.82 -25.04
CA TYR A 435 -3.24 2.16 -24.15
C TYR A 435 -2.49 0.91 -23.66
N ALA A 436 -3.21 -0.15 -23.31
CA ALA A 436 -2.62 -1.42 -22.93
C ALA A 436 -1.83 -2.05 -24.09
N GLU A 437 -2.36 -1.98 -25.31
CA GLU A 437 -1.67 -2.45 -26.52
C GLU A 437 -0.42 -1.62 -26.85
N LEU A 438 -0.48 -0.30 -26.66
CA LEU A 438 0.67 0.62 -26.88
C LEU A 438 1.81 0.37 -25.88
N GLU A 439 1.47 0.06 -24.62
CA GLU A 439 2.46 -0.22 -23.59
C GLU A 439 2.93 -1.69 -23.62
N GLY A 440 2.34 -2.54 -24.50
CA GLY A 440 2.58 -3.99 -24.48
C GLY A 440 2.12 -4.66 -23.19
N LYS A 441 1.19 -4.01 -22.46
CA LYS A 441 0.61 -4.46 -21.20
C LYS A 441 -0.80 -4.99 -21.45
N ALA A 442 -1.24 -5.96 -20.66
CA ALA A 442 -2.65 -6.36 -20.63
C ALA A 442 -3.51 -5.22 -20.02
N GLU A 443 -4.81 -5.14 -20.33
CA GLU A 443 -5.73 -4.13 -19.81
C GLU A 443 -5.71 -4.03 -18.26
N ASP A 444 -5.44 -5.13 -17.61
CA ASP A 444 -5.32 -5.29 -16.16
C ASP A 444 -3.93 -4.89 -15.61
N GLU A 445 -2.97 -4.55 -16.47
CA GLU A 445 -1.64 -4.05 -16.10
C GLU A 445 -1.55 -2.50 -16.09
N ILE A 446 -2.61 -1.78 -16.45
CA ILE A 446 -2.65 -0.31 -16.43
C ILE A 446 -2.76 0.19 -15.00
N ASP A 447 -1.85 1.09 -14.65
CA ASP A 447 -1.80 1.68 -13.32
C ASP A 447 -2.65 2.95 -13.24
N PRO A 448 -3.59 3.06 -12.28
CA PRO A 448 -4.37 4.28 -12.05
C PRO A 448 -3.51 5.51 -11.72
N GLU A 449 -2.30 5.34 -11.16
CA GLU A 449 -1.35 6.44 -10.95
C GLU A 449 -0.95 7.08 -12.28
N ASP A 450 -0.73 6.28 -13.32
CA ASP A 450 -0.46 6.79 -14.66
C ASP A 450 -1.66 7.62 -15.21
N ALA A 451 -2.88 7.24 -14.87
CA ALA A 451 -4.08 7.97 -15.24
C ALA A 451 -4.23 9.29 -14.45
N LEU A 452 -3.95 9.29 -13.13
CA LEU A 452 -3.93 10.50 -12.31
C LEU A 452 -2.85 11.47 -12.75
N VAL A 453 -1.63 10.97 -12.94
CA VAL A 453 -0.51 11.76 -13.45
C VAL A 453 -0.87 12.39 -14.80
N LYS A 454 -1.51 11.63 -15.70
CA LYS A 454 -1.98 12.12 -16.99
C LYS A 454 -3.05 13.21 -16.85
N GLU A 455 -4.00 13.07 -15.95
CA GLU A 455 -5.04 14.07 -15.68
C GLU A 455 -4.42 15.34 -15.06
N LEU A 456 -3.57 15.20 -14.06
CA LEU A 456 -2.82 16.31 -13.45
C LEU A 456 -1.98 17.04 -14.50
N THR A 457 -1.29 16.26 -15.35
CA THR A 457 -0.49 16.81 -16.42
C THR A 457 -1.32 17.47 -17.51
N SER A 458 -2.55 17.05 -17.79
CA SER A 458 -3.40 17.69 -18.82
C SER A 458 -3.86 19.11 -18.47
N HIS A 459 -3.86 19.49 -17.20
CA HIS A 459 -4.39 20.78 -16.71
C HIS A 459 -3.31 21.83 -16.38
N GLY A 460 -2.02 21.46 -16.36
CA GLY A 460 -0.90 22.36 -16.07
C GLY A 460 -0.77 22.76 -14.59
N ARG A 461 0.25 23.56 -14.25
CA ARG A 461 0.49 24.04 -12.87
C ARG A 461 -0.45 25.20 -12.52
N HIS A 462 -1.26 25.02 -11.49
CA HIS A 462 -2.15 26.06 -10.96
C HIS A 462 -1.51 26.73 -9.72
N LYS A 463 -1.40 28.06 -9.75
CA LYS A 463 -0.85 28.85 -8.63
C LYS A 463 -1.65 28.77 -7.33
N ASN A 464 -2.90 28.36 -7.41
CA ASN A 464 -3.81 28.24 -6.27
C ASN A 464 -4.03 26.78 -5.78
N LEU A 465 -3.32 25.81 -6.37
CA LEU A 465 -3.33 24.42 -5.94
C LEU A 465 -1.94 24.00 -5.47
N SER A 466 -1.88 23.42 -4.26
CA SER A 466 -0.68 22.75 -3.76
C SER A 466 -0.93 21.24 -3.66
N PHE A 467 0.07 20.45 -4.05
CA PHE A 467 -0.03 18.99 -4.03
C PHE A 467 0.93 18.37 -3.03
N PHE A 468 0.44 17.39 -2.28
CA PHE A 468 1.18 16.62 -1.28
C PHE A 468 1.02 15.14 -1.61
N ALA A 469 1.93 14.58 -2.38
CA ALA A 469 1.88 13.19 -2.83
C ALA A 469 2.65 12.28 -1.87
N PHE A 470 1.94 11.36 -1.21
CA PHE A 470 2.52 10.33 -0.35
C PHE A 470 2.57 9.01 -1.08
N THR A 471 3.75 8.41 -1.24
CA THR A 471 3.91 7.11 -1.89
C THR A 471 5.10 6.34 -1.31
N ALA A 472 5.04 5.01 -1.39
CA ALA A 472 6.20 4.17 -1.08
C ALA A 472 7.08 3.92 -2.32
N THR A 473 6.51 4.06 -3.50
CA THR A 473 7.10 3.61 -4.76
C THR A 473 6.91 4.67 -5.86
N PRO A 474 7.61 5.82 -5.74
CA PRO A 474 7.49 6.88 -6.74
C PRO A 474 7.98 6.39 -8.10
N LYS A 475 7.27 6.75 -9.15
CA LYS A 475 7.66 6.54 -10.54
C LYS A 475 8.35 7.77 -11.13
N ALA A 476 9.01 7.62 -12.29
CA ALA A 476 9.65 8.75 -12.97
C ALA A 476 8.72 9.94 -13.15
N ALA A 477 7.50 9.71 -13.65
CA ALA A 477 6.51 10.77 -13.83
C ALA A 477 6.02 11.41 -12.51
N THR A 478 5.94 10.64 -11.42
CA THR A 478 5.60 11.15 -10.09
C THR A 478 6.72 12.03 -9.52
N LEU A 479 7.98 11.62 -9.71
CA LEU A 479 9.17 12.40 -9.34
C LEU A 479 9.23 13.73 -10.09
N GLU A 480 8.96 13.70 -11.36
CA GLU A 480 8.96 14.88 -12.20
C GLU A 480 7.87 15.89 -11.85
N LEU A 481 6.64 15.41 -11.51
CA LEU A 481 5.52 16.28 -11.14
C LEU A 481 5.61 16.87 -9.74
N PHE A 482 6.01 16.05 -8.77
CA PHE A 482 5.91 16.38 -7.34
C PHE A 482 7.27 16.45 -6.66
N GLY A 483 8.34 15.97 -7.31
CA GLY A 483 9.68 16.01 -6.79
C GLY A 483 10.24 17.46 -6.71
N THR A 484 11.18 17.64 -5.81
CA THR A 484 11.97 18.88 -5.71
C THR A 484 13.05 18.86 -6.76
N GLU A 485 13.02 19.82 -7.67
CA GLU A 485 14.05 20.01 -8.70
C GLU A 485 15.34 20.54 -8.05
N TYR A 486 16.45 19.89 -8.35
CA TYR A 486 17.78 20.29 -7.89
C TYR A 486 18.52 21.07 -9.02
N PRO A 487 19.60 21.82 -8.67
CA PRO A 487 20.32 22.63 -9.66
C PRO A 487 20.93 21.86 -10.84
N ASP A 488 21.11 20.56 -10.72
CA ASP A 488 21.59 19.63 -11.75
C ASP A 488 20.47 19.08 -12.65
N GLY A 489 19.23 19.53 -12.44
CA GLY A 489 18.04 19.07 -13.17
C GLY A 489 17.45 17.75 -12.66
N SER A 490 18.00 17.19 -11.61
CA SER A 490 17.44 15.98 -10.99
C SER A 490 16.22 16.29 -10.11
N HIS A 491 15.28 15.33 -10.02
CA HIS A 491 14.08 15.47 -9.21
C HIS A 491 14.11 14.48 -8.05
N HIS A 492 14.06 15.01 -6.82
CA HIS A 492 14.16 14.26 -5.58
C HIS A 492 12.90 14.36 -4.73
N PRO A 493 12.57 13.35 -3.89
CA PRO A 493 11.55 13.49 -2.87
C PRO A 493 11.89 14.62 -1.88
N PHE A 494 10.85 15.35 -1.44
CA PHE A 494 10.98 16.36 -0.38
C PHE A 494 11.36 15.75 0.97
N HIS A 495 10.85 14.53 1.24
CA HIS A 495 11.11 13.82 2.48
C HIS A 495 11.11 12.31 2.24
N ILE A 496 12.07 11.61 2.85
CA ILE A 496 12.28 10.17 2.68
C ILE A 496 12.19 9.46 4.04
N TYR A 497 11.49 8.33 4.06
CA TYR A 497 11.62 7.27 5.06
C TYR A 497 11.68 5.95 4.29
N SER A 498 12.90 5.52 4.01
CA SER A 498 13.19 4.43 3.07
C SER A 498 12.72 3.06 3.59
N MET A 499 12.57 2.09 2.69
CA MET A 499 12.31 0.70 3.07
C MET A 499 13.46 0.14 3.90
N ARG A 500 14.70 0.44 3.53
CA ARG A 500 15.90 0.09 4.28
C ARG A 500 15.82 0.54 5.73
N GLN A 501 15.58 1.83 5.96
CA GLN A 501 15.49 2.38 7.32
C GLN A 501 14.39 1.71 8.12
N ALA A 502 13.21 1.50 7.51
CA ALA A 502 12.08 0.88 8.18
C ALA A 502 12.33 -0.60 8.56
N ILE A 503 13.08 -1.35 7.75
CA ILE A 503 13.51 -2.73 8.04
C ILE A 503 14.56 -2.75 9.16
N GLU A 504 15.61 -1.94 9.03
CA GLU A 504 16.70 -1.87 10.02
C GLU A 504 16.19 -1.40 11.40
N GLU A 505 15.19 -0.53 11.45
CA GLU A 505 14.51 -0.12 12.69
C GLU A 505 13.56 -1.21 13.24
N GLY A 506 13.37 -2.33 12.55
CA GLY A 506 12.43 -3.39 12.93
C GLY A 506 10.96 -2.95 12.90
N PHE A 507 10.67 -1.87 12.17
CA PHE A 507 9.31 -1.36 12.07
C PHE A 507 8.46 -2.17 11.09
N ILE A 508 9.08 -2.57 9.99
CA ILE A 508 8.53 -3.55 9.05
C ILE A 508 9.47 -4.74 8.97
N LEU A 509 8.92 -5.88 8.58
CA LEU A 509 9.72 -7.07 8.32
C LEU A 509 10.24 -7.06 6.89
N ASP A 510 11.42 -7.63 6.70
CA ASP A 510 11.97 -7.89 5.37
C ASP A 510 11.23 -9.08 4.73
N VAL A 511 10.47 -8.79 3.69
CA VAL A 511 9.66 -9.78 2.97
C VAL A 511 10.50 -10.66 2.03
N LEU A 512 11.74 -10.29 1.77
CA LEU A 512 12.66 -10.98 0.88
C LEU A 512 13.59 -11.96 1.62
N GLN A 513 13.55 -12.00 2.93
CA GLN A 513 14.46 -12.80 3.74
C GLN A 513 14.23 -14.31 3.59
N ASN A 514 12.98 -14.75 3.45
CA ASN A 514 12.62 -16.15 3.25
C ASN A 514 11.80 -16.30 1.96
N TYR A 515 12.51 -16.36 0.85
CA TYR A 515 11.91 -16.42 -0.49
C TYR A 515 12.22 -17.77 -1.15
N MET A 516 11.19 -18.40 -1.73
CA MET A 516 11.32 -19.67 -2.43
C MET A 516 10.69 -19.55 -3.82
N THR A 517 11.42 -19.92 -4.87
CA THR A 517 10.90 -19.93 -6.22
C THR A 517 10.82 -21.32 -6.84
N TYR A 518 9.78 -21.52 -7.65
CA TYR A 518 9.62 -22.68 -8.50
C TYR A 518 9.64 -22.26 -9.96
N SER A 519 10.17 -23.12 -10.81
CA SER A 519 10.06 -23.01 -12.25
C SER A 519 9.03 -24.03 -12.75
N THR A 520 8.11 -23.57 -13.59
CA THR A 520 7.18 -24.46 -14.29
C THR A 520 7.80 -24.94 -15.58
N CYS A 521 7.99 -26.25 -15.71
CA CYS A 521 8.42 -26.90 -16.94
C CYS A 521 7.22 -27.66 -17.53
N PHE A 522 6.95 -27.47 -18.82
CA PHE A 522 5.84 -28.17 -19.48
C PHE A 522 6.09 -28.41 -20.96
N LYS A 523 5.33 -29.32 -21.53
CA LYS A 523 5.28 -29.57 -22.97
C LYS A 523 3.83 -29.63 -23.42
N ILE A 524 3.50 -28.79 -24.38
CA ILE A 524 2.17 -28.70 -25.02
C ILE A 524 2.27 -29.22 -26.45
N ALA A 525 1.22 -29.89 -26.92
CA ALA A 525 1.04 -30.31 -28.31
C ALA A 525 -0.30 -29.78 -28.83
N LYS A 526 -0.45 -29.66 -30.13
CA LYS A 526 -1.74 -29.41 -30.79
C LYS A 526 -2.54 -30.67 -30.88
N THR A 527 -3.87 -30.55 -30.89
CA THR A 527 -4.82 -31.65 -31.08
C THR A 527 -5.38 -31.69 -32.49
N ILE A 528 -5.24 -30.59 -33.25
CA ILE A 528 -5.77 -30.47 -34.62
C ILE A 528 -4.70 -30.80 -35.66
N PRO A 529 -5.07 -31.41 -36.79
CA PRO A 529 -4.14 -31.70 -37.91
C PRO A 529 -3.71 -30.43 -38.66
N ASP A 530 -4.53 -29.39 -38.68
CA ASP A 530 -4.24 -28.13 -39.36
C ASP A 530 -3.15 -27.32 -38.65
N ASN A 531 -2.43 -26.50 -39.42
CA ASN A 531 -1.36 -25.66 -38.93
C ASN A 531 -1.62 -24.20 -39.32
N PRO A 532 -2.59 -23.52 -38.71
CA PRO A 532 -2.94 -22.16 -39.06
C PRO A 532 -1.85 -21.16 -38.71
N ASP A 533 -1.67 -20.16 -39.57
CA ASP A 533 -0.82 -18.99 -39.27
C ASP A 533 -1.52 -18.03 -38.32
N LEU A 534 -0.97 -17.86 -37.17
CA LEU A 534 -1.54 -17.07 -36.08
C LEU A 534 -0.61 -15.93 -35.67
N PRO A 535 -1.14 -14.80 -35.18
CA PRO A 535 -0.32 -13.76 -34.56
C PRO A 535 0.47 -14.35 -33.37
N ALA A 536 1.79 -14.41 -33.49
CA ALA A 536 2.67 -15.21 -32.62
C ALA A 536 2.56 -14.81 -31.14
N SER A 537 2.55 -13.51 -30.82
CA SER A 537 2.50 -13.05 -29.44
C SER A 537 1.15 -13.32 -28.77
N ARG A 538 0.05 -13.19 -29.53
CA ARG A 538 -1.31 -13.46 -29.05
C ARG A 538 -1.56 -14.95 -28.84
N ALA A 539 -1.13 -15.78 -29.80
CA ALA A 539 -1.20 -17.22 -29.67
C ALA A 539 -0.37 -17.73 -28.48
N ALA A 540 0.85 -17.20 -28.30
CA ALA A 540 1.69 -17.52 -27.15
C ALA A 540 1.03 -17.15 -25.80
N LYS A 541 0.33 -16.00 -25.70
CA LYS A 541 -0.43 -15.62 -24.50
C LYS A 541 -1.56 -16.59 -24.21
N LEU A 542 -2.33 -17.00 -25.24
CA LEU A 542 -3.43 -17.96 -25.08
C LEU A 542 -2.93 -19.35 -24.68
N ILE A 543 -1.82 -19.81 -25.26
CA ILE A 543 -1.19 -21.08 -24.91
C ILE A 543 -0.74 -21.06 -23.43
N ARG A 544 -0.14 -19.97 -22.99
CA ARG A 544 0.22 -19.82 -21.57
C ARG A 544 -0.99 -19.79 -20.64
N LYS A 545 -2.04 -19.05 -21.01
CA LYS A 545 -3.29 -19.01 -20.24
C LYS A 545 -3.92 -20.41 -20.16
N TYR A 546 -3.85 -21.20 -21.23
CA TYR A 546 -4.29 -22.59 -21.23
C TYR A 546 -3.52 -23.44 -20.21
N GLU A 547 -2.18 -23.35 -20.19
CA GLU A 547 -1.33 -24.04 -19.22
C GLU A 547 -1.61 -23.59 -17.77
N GLU A 548 -1.68 -22.28 -17.53
CA GLU A 548 -1.93 -21.69 -16.19
C GLU A 548 -3.28 -22.17 -15.62
N LEU A 549 -4.32 -22.26 -16.44
CA LEU A 549 -5.67 -22.67 -16.02
C LEU A 549 -5.91 -24.18 -16.13
N HIS A 550 -4.92 -24.95 -16.55
CA HIS A 550 -5.08 -26.40 -16.72
C HIS A 550 -5.31 -27.07 -15.36
N PRO A 551 -6.35 -27.94 -15.24
CA PRO A 551 -6.71 -28.59 -13.96
C PRO A 551 -5.53 -29.29 -13.28
N TYR A 552 -4.67 -29.96 -14.05
CA TYR A 552 -3.49 -30.63 -13.50
C TYR A 552 -2.48 -29.67 -12.89
N ASN A 553 -2.19 -28.55 -13.55
CA ASN A 553 -1.32 -27.49 -12.99
C ASN A 553 -1.86 -26.98 -11.66
N ILE A 554 -3.15 -26.59 -11.64
CA ILE A 554 -3.82 -26.07 -10.45
C ILE A 554 -3.80 -27.11 -9.32
N SER A 555 -4.04 -28.37 -9.61
CA SER A 555 -4.02 -29.47 -8.63
C SER A 555 -2.65 -29.65 -7.98
N GLN A 556 -1.56 -29.64 -8.76
CA GLN A 556 -0.21 -29.73 -8.21
C GLN A 556 0.14 -28.57 -7.29
N LYS A 557 -0.22 -27.34 -7.71
CA LYS A 557 0.04 -26.14 -6.90
C LYS A 557 -0.86 -26.09 -5.66
N ALA A 558 -2.12 -26.52 -5.75
CA ALA A 558 -3.05 -26.58 -4.63
C ALA A 558 -2.55 -27.48 -3.48
N LYS A 559 -1.96 -28.64 -3.82
CA LYS A 559 -1.30 -29.51 -2.84
C LYS A 559 -0.17 -28.77 -2.12
N ILE A 560 0.71 -28.11 -2.88
CA ILE A 560 1.84 -27.34 -2.28
C ILE A 560 1.31 -26.22 -1.38
N ILE A 561 0.25 -25.52 -1.76
CA ILE A 561 -0.36 -24.44 -0.98
C ILE A 561 -0.83 -24.97 0.39
N VAL A 562 -1.60 -26.05 0.40
CA VAL A 562 -2.15 -26.61 1.64
C VAL A 562 -1.06 -27.16 2.54
N GLU A 563 -0.11 -27.94 2.00
CA GLU A 563 0.98 -28.49 2.81
C GLU A 563 1.91 -27.39 3.32
N THR A 564 2.22 -26.36 2.51
CA THR A 564 3.00 -25.20 2.99
C THR A 564 2.28 -24.46 4.13
N PHE A 565 0.96 -24.34 4.06
CA PHE A 565 0.22 -23.74 5.17
C PHE A 565 0.39 -24.55 6.44
N ARG A 566 0.18 -25.86 6.38
CA ARG A 566 0.22 -26.76 7.53
C ARG A 566 1.62 -26.91 8.12
N GLU A 567 2.65 -27.08 7.26
CA GLU A 567 4.03 -27.29 7.70
C GLU A 567 4.72 -26.01 8.19
N THR A 568 4.40 -24.87 7.58
CA THR A 568 5.11 -23.62 7.85
C THR A 568 4.24 -22.59 8.56
N THR A 569 3.08 -22.27 8.03
CA THR A 569 2.30 -21.07 8.43
C THR A 569 1.52 -21.29 9.71
N SER A 570 0.89 -22.46 9.85
CA SER A 570 -0.03 -22.78 10.95
C SER A 570 0.60 -22.66 12.35
N HIS A 571 1.92 -22.89 12.44
CA HIS A 571 2.67 -22.84 13.70
C HIS A 571 3.20 -21.45 14.05
N LYS A 572 3.16 -20.52 13.10
CA LYS A 572 3.69 -19.17 13.29
C LYS A 572 2.74 -18.28 14.09
N ILE A 573 3.30 -17.26 14.73
CA ILE A 573 2.56 -16.25 15.51
C ILE A 573 1.72 -16.91 16.63
N GLY A 574 2.26 -17.94 17.26
CA GLY A 574 1.57 -18.73 18.31
C GLY A 574 0.32 -19.44 17.79
N GLY A 575 0.38 -20.02 16.59
CA GLY A 575 -0.73 -20.75 15.95
C GLY A 575 -1.76 -19.84 15.24
N ARG A 576 -1.47 -18.55 15.04
CA ARG A 576 -2.36 -17.58 14.40
C ARG A 576 -1.88 -17.15 13.02
N GLY A 577 -0.82 -17.74 12.49
CA GLY A 577 -0.28 -17.39 11.18
C GLY A 577 -1.30 -17.56 10.07
N LYS A 578 -1.36 -16.60 9.13
CA LYS A 578 -2.27 -16.60 7.99
C LYS A 578 -1.50 -16.61 6.68
N MET A 579 -2.16 -17.12 5.63
CA MET A 579 -1.60 -17.23 4.29
C MET A 579 -2.47 -16.50 3.28
N MET A 580 -1.83 -15.86 2.30
CA MET A 580 -2.50 -15.30 1.12
C MET A 580 -1.96 -15.98 -0.15
N VAL A 581 -2.86 -16.35 -1.05
CA VAL A 581 -2.54 -16.91 -2.37
C VAL A 581 -2.92 -15.91 -3.44
N VAL A 582 -1.94 -15.37 -4.14
CA VAL A 582 -2.11 -14.36 -5.19
C VAL A 582 -2.15 -15.04 -6.54
N THR A 583 -3.29 -14.98 -7.22
CA THR A 583 -3.52 -15.67 -8.50
C THR A 583 -3.46 -14.72 -9.69
N SER A 584 -3.20 -15.27 -10.89
CA SER A 584 -3.06 -14.52 -12.14
C SER A 584 -4.38 -13.88 -12.61
N SER A 585 -5.53 -14.48 -12.30
CA SER A 585 -6.85 -14.02 -12.74
C SER A 585 -7.96 -14.43 -11.78
N ARG A 586 -9.14 -13.82 -11.93
CA ARG A 586 -10.36 -14.18 -11.18
C ARG A 586 -10.77 -15.62 -11.42
N LEU A 587 -10.67 -16.09 -12.65
CA LEU A 587 -10.95 -17.47 -13.01
C LEU A 587 -9.96 -18.45 -12.35
N ALA A 588 -8.68 -18.09 -12.30
CA ALA A 588 -7.70 -18.87 -11.55
C ALA A 588 -8.05 -18.94 -10.06
N ALA A 589 -8.47 -17.82 -9.43
CA ALA A 589 -8.88 -17.81 -8.04
C ALA A 589 -10.07 -18.75 -7.76
N VAL A 590 -11.09 -18.77 -8.62
CA VAL A 590 -12.24 -19.68 -8.53
C VAL A 590 -11.77 -21.14 -8.61
N ARG A 591 -10.94 -21.48 -9.60
CA ARG A 591 -10.43 -22.84 -9.79
C ARG A 591 -9.52 -23.29 -8.64
N TYR A 592 -8.63 -22.41 -8.15
CA TYR A 592 -7.83 -22.69 -6.95
C TYR A 592 -8.70 -22.92 -5.73
N PHE A 593 -9.74 -22.11 -5.52
CA PHE A 593 -10.66 -22.29 -4.41
C PHE A 593 -11.29 -23.66 -4.40
N HIS A 594 -11.83 -24.11 -5.55
CA HIS A 594 -12.45 -25.44 -5.66
C HIS A 594 -11.44 -26.55 -5.46
N GLU A 595 -10.26 -26.43 -6.06
CA GLU A 595 -9.24 -27.48 -5.99
C GLU A 595 -8.61 -27.61 -4.60
N VAL A 596 -8.30 -26.47 -3.96
CA VAL A 596 -7.82 -26.45 -2.57
C VAL A 596 -8.87 -27.05 -1.64
N LYS A 597 -10.14 -26.69 -1.80
CA LYS A 597 -11.25 -27.24 -1.01
C LYS A 597 -11.41 -28.76 -1.23
N ARG A 598 -11.26 -29.21 -2.48
CA ARG A 598 -11.27 -30.62 -2.82
C ARG A 598 -10.14 -31.37 -2.12
N TYR A 599 -8.92 -30.86 -2.23
CA TYR A 599 -7.74 -31.49 -1.62
C TYR A 599 -7.84 -31.54 -0.09
N ILE A 600 -8.29 -30.47 0.56
CA ILE A 600 -8.55 -30.44 2.02
C ILE A 600 -9.52 -31.56 2.41
N ALA A 601 -10.63 -31.71 1.67
CA ALA A 601 -11.63 -32.75 1.94
C ALA A 601 -11.09 -34.16 1.72
N GLU A 602 -10.30 -34.39 0.66
CA GLU A 602 -9.67 -35.69 0.37
C GLU A 602 -8.67 -36.12 1.45
N GLN A 603 -7.93 -35.14 2.01
CA GLN A 603 -6.97 -35.43 3.09
C GLN A 603 -7.61 -35.46 4.49
N GLY A 604 -8.87 -35.04 4.63
CA GLY A 604 -9.57 -34.95 5.89
C GLY A 604 -9.02 -33.90 6.84
N TYR A 605 -8.48 -32.78 6.30
CA TYR A 605 -7.92 -31.69 7.10
C TYR A 605 -9.04 -30.78 7.59
N ASP A 606 -9.08 -30.51 8.89
CA ASP A 606 -10.03 -29.62 9.56
C ASP A 606 -9.41 -28.30 10.02
N ASP A 607 -8.08 -28.19 9.95
CA ASP A 607 -7.28 -27.07 10.40
C ASP A 607 -7.10 -25.98 9.32
N VAL A 608 -7.53 -26.22 8.07
CA VAL A 608 -7.38 -25.28 6.94
C VAL A 608 -8.73 -24.70 6.52
N GLN A 609 -8.94 -23.42 6.79
CA GLN A 609 -10.16 -22.68 6.46
C GLN A 609 -9.86 -21.65 5.36
N ILE A 610 -10.53 -21.74 4.23
CA ILE A 610 -10.23 -20.94 3.03
C ILE A 610 -11.31 -19.92 2.71
N LEU A 611 -10.90 -18.75 2.20
CA LEU A 611 -11.76 -17.73 1.60
C LEU A 611 -11.23 -17.34 0.21
N ALA A 612 -12.13 -16.91 -0.66
CA ALA A 612 -11.79 -16.26 -1.92
C ALA A 612 -12.08 -14.76 -1.86
N ALA A 613 -11.29 -13.94 -2.56
CA ALA A 613 -11.53 -12.51 -2.68
C ALA A 613 -11.20 -12.01 -4.09
N PHE A 614 -12.25 -11.58 -4.79
CA PHE A 614 -12.19 -10.97 -6.12
C PHE A 614 -13.46 -10.15 -6.36
N SER A 615 -13.44 -9.27 -7.38
CA SER A 615 -14.61 -8.43 -7.66
C SER A 615 -15.42 -8.94 -8.84
N GLY A 616 -16.74 -8.78 -8.77
CA GLY A 616 -17.67 -9.14 -9.83
C GLY A 616 -17.93 -10.63 -9.93
N ALA A 617 -18.62 -11.04 -10.99
CA ALA A 617 -18.98 -12.41 -11.27
C ALA A 617 -18.02 -13.05 -12.29
N VAL A 618 -17.79 -14.36 -12.17
CA VAL A 618 -16.87 -15.14 -13.02
C VAL A 618 -17.58 -16.38 -13.55
N PRO A 619 -17.78 -16.53 -14.86
CA PRO A 619 -18.32 -17.73 -15.42
C PRO A 619 -17.24 -18.83 -15.53
N ASP A 620 -17.55 -20.04 -15.05
CA ASP A 620 -16.75 -21.26 -15.27
C ASP A 620 -17.65 -22.48 -15.33
N GLY A 621 -17.51 -23.30 -16.36
CA GLY A 621 -18.30 -24.53 -16.55
C GLY A 621 -19.83 -24.32 -16.59
N GLY A 622 -20.32 -23.18 -17.08
CA GLY A 622 -21.74 -22.84 -17.14
C GLY A 622 -22.35 -22.34 -15.81
N VAL A 623 -21.54 -22.17 -14.77
CA VAL A 623 -21.93 -21.60 -13.47
C VAL A 623 -21.28 -20.24 -13.30
N GLU A 624 -22.01 -19.29 -12.72
CA GLU A 624 -21.50 -17.97 -12.41
C GLU A 624 -21.11 -17.88 -10.93
N TYR A 625 -19.84 -17.60 -10.64
CA TYR A 625 -19.30 -17.53 -9.29
C TYR A 625 -19.06 -16.08 -8.88
N THR A 626 -19.43 -15.76 -7.65
CA THR A 626 -19.11 -14.49 -6.98
C THR A 626 -18.35 -14.78 -5.69
N GLU A 627 -17.67 -13.80 -5.12
CA GLU A 627 -17.02 -13.92 -3.81
C GLU A 627 -18.01 -14.44 -2.76
N GLN A 628 -19.23 -13.88 -2.73
CA GLN A 628 -20.27 -14.28 -1.79
C GLN A 628 -20.75 -15.72 -2.01
N SER A 629 -20.82 -16.19 -3.27
CA SER A 629 -21.27 -17.56 -3.55
C SER A 629 -20.28 -18.62 -3.11
N LEU A 630 -18.97 -18.29 -3.12
CA LEU A 630 -17.90 -19.22 -2.71
C LEU A 630 -17.68 -19.23 -1.20
N ASN A 631 -17.76 -18.07 -0.56
CA ASN A 631 -17.43 -17.91 0.86
C ASN A 631 -18.62 -18.26 1.75
N VAL A 632 -18.50 -19.38 2.45
CA VAL A 632 -19.57 -19.93 3.30
C VAL A 632 -19.01 -20.27 4.68
N ARG A 633 -19.71 -19.89 5.75
CA ARG A 633 -19.36 -20.26 7.12
C ARG A 633 -19.70 -21.74 7.40
N ALA A 634 -19.23 -22.23 8.53
CA ALA A 634 -19.51 -23.61 8.98
C ALA A 634 -21.02 -23.89 9.16
N ASP A 635 -21.83 -22.88 9.45
CA ASP A 635 -23.29 -22.97 9.58
C ASP A 635 -24.04 -22.93 8.22
N GLY A 636 -23.32 -22.85 7.11
CA GLY A 636 -23.89 -22.74 5.76
C GLY A 636 -24.28 -21.33 5.32
N SER A 637 -24.08 -20.30 6.16
CA SER A 637 -24.40 -18.92 5.79
C SER A 637 -23.32 -18.32 4.88
N HIS A 638 -23.75 -17.57 3.86
CA HIS A 638 -22.86 -16.88 2.95
C HIS A 638 -22.25 -15.63 3.61
N ILE A 639 -20.99 -15.35 3.29
CA ILE A 639 -20.24 -14.20 3.79
C ILE A 639 -20.38 -13.06 2.76
N ALA A 640 -20.90 -11.91 3.20
CA ALA A 640 -20.96 -10.74 2.36
C ALA A 640 -19.55 -10.19 2.07
N GLU A 641 -19.34 -9.61 0.91
CA GLU A 641 -18.04 -9.07 0.45
C GLU A 641 -17.43 -8.07 1.45
N SER A 642 -18.26 -7.24 2.09
CA SER A 642 -17.83 -6.29 3.12
C SER A 642 -17.33 -6.95 4.42
N GLN A 643 -17.69 -8.21 4.66
CA GLN A 643 -17.31 -8.98 5.85
C GLN A 643 -16.06 -9.85 5.64
N THR A 644 -15.64 -10.09 4.40
CA THR A 644 -14.53 -11.00 4.07
C THR A 644 -13.26 -10.70 4.86
N LYS A 645 -12.87 -9.43 5.00
CA LYS A 645 -11.69 -9.02 5.78
C LYS A 645 -11.82 -9.40 7.26
N LYS A 646 -12.97 -9.15 7.87
CA LYS A 646 -13.24 -9.45 9.28
C LYS A 646 -13.30 -10.95 9.54
N GLU A 647 -13.91 -11.70 8.65
CA GLU A 647 -13.97 -13.16 8.72
C GLU A 647 -12.58 -13.78 8.55
N PHE A 648 -11.78 -13.28 7.60
CA PHE A 648 -10.39 -13.70 7.45
C PHE A 648 -9.59 -13.47 8.73
N HIS A 649 -9.74 -12.30 9.36
CA HIS A 649 -9.04 -12.01 10.62
C HIS A 649 -9.42 -12.98 11.75
N ASN A 650 -10.70 -13.29 11.91
CA ASN A 650 -11.21 -14.01 13.07
C ASN A 650 -11.29 -15.53 12.88
N ASN A 651 -11.75 -16.00 11.72
CA ASN A 651 -12.25 -17.37 11.56
C ASN A 651 -11.54 -18.16 10.46
N PHE A 652 -10.90 -17.52 9.49
CA PHE A 652 -10.27 -18.17 8.36
C PHE A 652 -8.76 -17.91 8.35
N ASN A 653 -7.98 -18.80 7.72
CA ASN A 653 -6.53 -18.76 7.78
C ASN A 653 -5.82 -18.74 6.40
N VAL A 654 -6.52 -19.08 5.32
CA VAL A 654 -6.01 -18.98 3.94
C VAL A 654 -6.94 -18.14 3.09
N LEU A 655 -6.38 -17.13 2.39
CA LEU A 655 -7.14 -16.21 1.54
C LEU A 655 -6.61 -16.29 0.09
N ILE A 656 -7.46 -16.71 -0.85
CA ILE A 656 -7.13 -16.82 -2.27
C ILE A 656 -7.64 -15.56 -2.98
N VAL A 657 -6.74 -14.79 -3.58
CA VAL A 657 -7.07 -13.47 -4.12
C VAL A 657 -6.74 -13.35 -5.61
N ALA A 658 -7.62 -12.63 -6.34
CA ALA A 658 -7.31 -12.13 -7.66
C ALA A 658 -7.47 -10.61 -7.64
N GLU A 659 -6.35 -9.89 -7.68
CA GLU A 659 -6.21 -8.43 -7.68
C GLU A 659 -6.74 -7.71 -6.42
N LYS A 660 -7.87 -8.11 -5.88
CA LYS A 660 -8.42 -7.61 -4.61
C LYS A 660 -7.46 -7.93 -3.46
N TYR A 661 -7.24 -6.99 -2.57
CA TYR A 661 -6.34 -7.08 -1.41
C TYR A 661 -4.82 -7.18 -1.71
N GLN A 662 -4.39 -7.18 -2.97
CA GLN A 662 -2.97 -7.04 -3.30
C GLN A 662 -2.42 -5.67 -2.92
N THR A 663 -3.28 -4.65 -2.88
CA THR A 663 -3.00 -3.30 -2.36
C THR A 663 -4.02 -2.94 -1.29
N GLY A 664 -3.65 -2.07 -0.34
CA GLY A 664 -4.58 -1.54 0.68
C GLY A 664 -5.12 -2.54 1.70
N PHE A 665 -4.57 -3.75 1.79
CA PHE A 665 -4.95 -4.75 2.78
C PHE A 665 -4.00 -4.73 3.97
N ASP A 666 -4.53 -4.59 5.16
CA ASP A 666 -3.78 -4.60 6.41
C ASP A 666 -4.23 -5.75 7.30
N GLU A 667 -3.39 -6.79 7.38
CA GLU A 667 -3.56 -7.97 8.23
C GLU A 667 -2.22 -8.33 8.87
N PRO A 668 -1.98 -7.92 10.12
CA PRO A 668 -0.72 -8.17 10.80
C PRO A 668 -0.36 -9.65 10.97
N LEU A 669 -1.36 -10.54 11.04
CA LEU A 669 -1.17 -11.99 11.17
C LEU A 669 -0.76 -12.66 9.85
N LEU A 670 -0.76 -11.94 8.73
CA LEU A 670 -0.38 -12.49 7.43
C LEU A 670 1.12 -12.77 7.42
N HIS A 671 1.48 -14.06 7.47
CA HIS A 671 2.87 -14.55 7.53
C HIS A 671 3.39 -15.04 6.18
N THR A 672 2.56 -15.76 5.43
CA THR A 672 2.96 -16.44 4.19
C THR A 672 2.20 -15.89 2.99
N MET A 673 2.91 -15.70 1.88
CA MET A 673 2.31 -15.39 0.59
C MET A 673 2.74 -16.41 -0.47
N ILE A 674 1.76 -16.98 -1.14
CA ILE A 674 1.97 -17.81 -2.33
C ILE A 674 1.69 -16.93 -3.55
N VAL A 675 2.62 -16.89 -4.49
CA VAL A 675 2.52 -16.04 -5.68
C VAL A 675 2.41 -16.93 -6.93
N ASP A 676 1.26 -16.88 -7.59
CA ASP A 676 1.02 -17.49 -8.91
C ASP A 676 0.60 -16.41 -9.92
N LYS A 677 1.36 -15.35 -9.96
CA LYS A 677 1.18 -14.20 -10.84
C LYS A 677 2.52 -13.58 -11.20
N LYS A 678 2.68 -13.13 -12.46
CA LYS A 678 3.86 -12.35 -12.82
C LYS A 678 3.80 -10.98 -12.13
N LEU A 679 4.78 -10.72 -11.28
CA LEU A 679 4.97 -9.45 -10.58
C LEU A 679 6.13 -8.68 -11.22
N LYS A 680 5.95 -7.38 -11.47
CA LYS A 680 6.97 -6.51 -12.05
C LYS A 680 6.97 -5.14 -11.36
N GLY A 681 8.16 -4.57 -11.18
CA GLY A 681 8.35 -3.20 -10.68
C GLY A 681 7.51 -2.90 -9.43
N VAL A 682 6.81 -1.79 -9.44
CA VAL A 682 5.97 -1.31 -8.31
C VAL A 682 4.99 -2.36 -7.80
N LYS A 683 4.34 -3.13 -8.70
CA LYS A 683 3.35 -4.16 -8.29
C LYS A 683 3.97 -5.28 -7.44
N ALA A 684 5.24 -5.64 -7.67
CA ALA A 684 5.93 -6.61 -6.83
C ALA A 684 6.09 -6.10 -5.40
N VAL A 685 6.60 -4.87 -5.26
CA VAL A 685 6.78 -4.23 -3.95
C VAL A 685 5.46 -4.11 -3.20
N GLN A 686 4.42 -3.63 -3.86
CA GLN A 686 3.11 -3.42 -3.25
C GLN A 686 2.45 -4.71 -2.77
N THR A 687 2.51 -5.75 -3.60
CA THR A 687 1.90 -7.05 -3.27
C THR A 687 2.64 -7.70 -2.11
N LEU A 688 3.95 -7.82 -2.20
CA LEU A 688 4.76 -8.51 -1.19
C LEU A 688 4.84 -7.73 0.13
N SER A 689 4.80 -6.40 0.09
CA SER A 689 4.77 -5.56 1.30
C SER A 689 3.51 -5.73 2.16
N ARG A 690 2.51 -6.52 1.74
CA ARG A 690 1.39 -6.89 2.63
C ARG A 690 1.85 -7.78 3.78
N LEU A 691 2.96 -8.51 3.60
CA LEU A 691 3.56 -9.36 4.63
C LEU A 691 4.35 -8.58 5.68
N ASN A 692 4.81 -7.39 5.39
CA ASN A 692 5.81 -6.67 6.19
C ASN A 692 5.30 -6.13 7.54
N ARG A 693 4.01 -6.26 7.85
CA ARG A 693 3.43 -5.79 9.11
C ARG A 693 3.95 -6.58 10.31
N THR A 694 4.31 -5.86 11.36
CA THR A 694 4.76 -6.46 12.62
C THR A 694 3.59 -6.64 13.60
N CYS A 695 3.60 -7.73 14.33
CA CYS A 695 2.72 -7.96 15.49
C CYS A 695 3.42 -8.83 16.53
N PRO A 696 2.93 -8.89 17.77
CA PRO A 696 3.52 -9.77 18.79
C PRO A 696 3.62 -11.23 18.34
N GLY A 697 4.83 -11.79 18.41
CA GLY A 697 5.11 -13.18 18.01
C GLY A 697 5.41 -13.37 16.52
N LYS A 698 5.38 -12.32 15.69
CA LYS A 698 5.77 -12.38 14.28
C LYS A 698 7.20 -11.85 14.11
N THR A 699 8.11 -12.75 13.81
CA THR A 699 9.56 -12.49 13.69
C THR A 699 10.06 -12.56 12.25
N ASP A 700 9.30 -13.22 11.37
CA ASP A 700 9.68 -13.47 9.98
C ASP A 700 8.44 -13.49 9.05
N THR A 701 8.71 -13.62 7.76
CA THR A 701 7.72 -13.80 6.69
C THR A 701 8.21 -14.89 5.75
N PHE A 702 7.31 -15.47 4.96
CA PHE A 702 7.65 -16.48 3.97
C PHE A 702 6.94 -16.23 2.64
N VAL A 703 7.67 -16.28 1.54
CA VAL A 703 7.14 -16.18 0.19
C VAL A 703 7.47 -17.43 -0.62
N LEU A 704 6.46 -18.02 -1.27
CA LEU A 704 6.63 -19.09 -2.24
C LEU A 704 6.08 -18.61 -3.59
N ASP A 705 6.92 -18.62 -4.60
CA ASP A 705 6.61 -18.05 -5.92
C ASP A 705 6.70 -19.10 -7.03
N PHE A 706 5.63 -19.27 -7.80
CA PHE A 706 5.54 -20.20 -8.91
C PHE A 706 5.91 -19.61 -10.28
N VAL A 707 6.09 -18.27 -10.35
CA VAL A 707 6.14 -17.56 -11.65
C VAL A 707 7.36 -16.68 -11.81
N ASN A 708 7.78 -16.00 -10.72
CA ASN A 708 8.85 -15.03 -10.80
C ASN A 708 10.20 -15.64 -10.41
N LYS A 709 11.29 -15.17 -11.00
CA LYS A 709 12.64 -15.50 -10.58
C LYS A 709 13.09 -14.55 -9.48
N ALA A 710 14.05 -14.98 -8.66
CA ALA A 710 14.62 -14.15 -7.60
C ALA A 710 15.22 -12.84 -8.16
N GLU A 711 15.86 -12.89 -9.32
CA GLU A 711 16.41 -11.72 -10.00
C GLU A 711 15.33 -10.71 -10.40
N ASP A 712 14.21 -11.17 -10.99
CA ASP A 712 13.08 -10.29 -11.35
C ASP A 712 12.53 -9.52 -10.12
N ILE A 713 12.47 -10.19 -8.98
CA ILE A 713 11.99 -9.59 -7.72
C ILE A 713 13.04 -8.62 -7.14
N ARG A 714 14.32 -8.99 -7.17
CA ARG A 714 15.42 -8.09 -6.78
C ARG A 714 15.39 -6.81 -7.61
N GLU A 715 15.32 -6.90 -8.93
CA GLU A 715 15.21 -5.75 -9.83
C GLU A 715 13.99 -4.90 -9.56
N ALA A 716 12.86 -5.52 -9.17
CA ALA A 716 11.64 -4.79 -8.85
C ALA A 716 11.72 -4.02 -7.52
N PHE A 717 12.44 -4.53 -6.52
CA PHE A 717 12.58 -3.92 -5.19
C PHE A 717 13.72 -2.91 -5.10
N GLN A 718 14.82 -3.15 -5.81
CA GLN A 718 16.04 -2.35 -5.73
C GLN A 718 15.81 -0.84 -5.89
N PRO A 719 14.98 -0.35 -6.83
CA PRO A 719 14.74 1.08 -6.99
C PRO A 719 14.08 1.76 -5.78
N PHE A 720 13.38 0.99 -4.92
CA PHE A 720 12.60 1.51 -3.80
C PHE A 720 13.19 1.18 -2.42
N TYR A 721 14.33 0.50 -2.40
CA TYR A 721 14.99 0.11 -1.16
C TYR A 721 15.54 1.31 -0.40
N GLN A 722 16.07 2.28 -1.15
CA GLN A 722 16.55 3.57 -0.66
C GLN A 722 15.81 4.73 -1.35
N GLU A 723 16.46 5.90 -1.47
CA GLU A 723 15.92 7.02 -2.24
C GLU A 723 15.72 6.65 -3.71
N THR A 724 14.60 7.04 -4.28
CA THR A 724 14.32 6.97 -5.71
C THR A 724 14.32 8.38 -6.27
N PHE A 725 15.11 8.65 -7.32
CA PHE A 725 15.17 9.97 -7.96
C PHE A 725 15.26 9.86 -9.49
N LEU A 726 14.94 10.96 -10.16
CA LEU A 726 15.01 11.09 -11.63
C LEU A 726 16.23 11.94 -11.99
N GLU A 727 17.11 11.42 -12.85
CA GLU A 727 18.45 11.99 -13.10
C GLU A 727 18.46 13.21 -14.00
N GLN A 728 17.53 13.33 -14.96
CA GLN A 728 17.47 14.47 -15.90
C GLN A 728 16.04 14.72 -16.40
N GLU A 729 15.81 15.92 -16.97
CA GLU A 729 14.57 16.23 -17.68
C GLU A 729 14.33 15.38 -18.93
N VAL A 730 13.05 15.23 -19.30
CA VAL A 730 12.65 14.48 -20.50
C VAL A 730 13.20 15.14 -21.77
N ASN A 731 13.75 14.31 -22.65
CA ASN A 731 14.25 14.75 -23.94
C ASN A 731 13.06 15.15 -24.86
N THR A 732 12.92 16.44 -25.08
CA THR A 732 11.88 17.04 -25.96
C THR A 732 12.01 16.66 -27.42
N ASP A 733 13.19 16.23 -27.88
CA ASP A 733 13.44 15.87 -29.28
C ASP A 733 12.66 14.65 -29.77
N LEU A 734 12.19 13.81 -28.81
CA LEU A 734 11.40 12.62 -29.15
C LEU A 734 10.06 12.97 -29.81
N ILE A 735 9.46 14.08 -29.42
CA ILE A 735 8.18 14.51 -29.99
C ILE A 735 8.32 14.91 -31.43
N TYR A 736 9.40 15.67 -31.76
CA TYR A 736 9.69 16.12 -33.13
C TYR A 736 10.11 14.94 -34.05
N LYS A 737 10.80 13.93 -33.50
CA LYS A 737 11.07 12.70 -34.23
C LYS A 737 9.79 11.94 -34.55
N THR A 738 8.91 11.77 -33.58
CA THR A 738 7.61 11.11 -33.79
C THR A 738 6.74 11.87 -34.79
N GLN A 739 6.71 13.20 -34.71
CA GLN A 739 6.04 14.07 -35.66
C GLN A 739 6.56 13.85 -37.10
N LYS A 740 7.88 13.85 -37.28
CA LYS A 740 8.53 13.65 -38.57
C LYS A 740 8.21 12.27 -39.14
N GLU A 741 8.27 11.23 -38.33
CA GLU A 741 7.91 9.87 -38.77
C GLU A 741 6.43 9.77 -39.13
N LEU A 742 5.53 10.37 -38.34
CA LEU A 742 4.10 10.37 -38.62
C LEU A 742 3.78 11.07 -39.94
N ARG A 743 4.40 12.23 -40.19
CA ARG A 743 4.25 13.01 -41.43
C ARG A 743 4.77 12.27 -42.66
N SER A 744 5.76 11.37 -42.53
CA SER A 744 6.29 10.58 -43.63
C SER A 744 5.27 9.66 -44.31
N PHE A 745 4.17 9.33 -43.66
CA PHE A 745 3.08 8.54 -44.23
C PHE A 745 2.21 9.32 -45.22
N ALA A 746 2.36 10.66 -45.29
CA ALA A 746 1.60 11.53 -46.18
C ALA A 746 0.07 11.32 -46.12
N VAL A 747 -0.46 11.12 -44.92
CA VAL A 747 -1.92 10.98 -44.65
C VAL A 747 -2.55 12.36 -44.47
N TYR A 748 -1.83 13.30 -43.91
CA TYR A 748 -2.28 14.70 -43.72
C TYR A 748 -1.17 15.69 -44.07
N SER A 749 -1.55 16.95 -44.23
CA SER A 749 -0.69 18.07 -44.59
C SER A 749 -0.86 19.24 -43.62
N ASP A 750 0.03 20.24 -43.68
CA ASP A 750 -0.10 21.47 -42.91
C ASP A 750 -1.41 22.20 -43.18
N ALA A 751 -1.90 22.16 -44.44
CA ALA A 751 -3.17 22.74 -44.80
C ALA A 751 -4.37 22.05 -44.10
N ASP A 752 -4.32 20.74 -43.88
CA ASP A 752 -5.35 20.02 -43.14
C ASP A 752 -5.34 20.41 -41.66
N VAL A 753 -4.14 20.54 -41.06
CA VAL A 753 -3.95 20.97 -39.67
C VAL A 753 -4.48 22.38 -39.46
N GLU A 754 -4.10 23.33 -40.33
CA GLU A 754 -4.54 24.73 -40.27
C GLU A 754 -6.06 24.89 -40.47
N ALA A 755 -6.63 24.20 -41.45
CA ALA A 755 -8.08 24.20 -41.67
C ALA A 755 -8.85 23.67 -40.44
N PHE A 756 -8.36 22.60 -39.82
CA PHE A 756 -8.95 22.08 -38.60
C PHE A 756 -8.79 23.03 -37.42
N ALA A 757 -7.59 23.56 -37.20
CA ALA A 757 -7.29 24.49 -36.12
C ALA A 757 -8.17 25.73 -36.19
N LYS A 758 -8.39 26.29 -37.40
CA LYS A 758 -9.26 27.42 -37.63
C LYS A 758 -10.71 27.18 -37.19
N GLU A 759 -11.25 25.99 -37.42
CA GLU A 759 -12.61 25.64 -36.98
C GLU A 759 -12.66 25.30 -35.48
N TYR A 760 -11.61 24.65 -34.94
CA TYR A 760 -11.51 24.30 -33.53
C TYR A 760 -11.44 25.55 -32.63
N PHE A 761 -10.54 26.50 -32.95
CA PHE A 761 -10.34 27.71 -32.13
C PHE A 761 -11.34 28.83 -32.41
N ARG A 762 -12.20 28.69 -33.45
CA ARG A 762 -13.20 29.69 -33.80
C ARG A 762 -14.35 29.83 -32.80
N SER A 763 -14.67 28.77 -32.06
CA SER A 763 -15.85 28.71 -31.17
C SER A 763 -15.44 28.46 -29.73
N THR A 764 -15.92 29.29 -28.80
CA THR A 764 -15.79 29.07 -27.35
C THR A 764 -16.74 27.98 -26.80
N LYS A 765 -17.71 27.54 -27.62
CA LYS A 765 -18.60 26.41 -27.35
C LYS A 765 -18.62 25.47 -28.55
N GLN A 766 -18.18 24.24 -28.37
CA GLN A 766 -18.30 23.18 -29.37
C GLN A 766 -19.78 22.70 -29.41
N ASP A 767 -20.55 23.27 -30.32
CA ASP A 767 -21.90 22.82 -30.62
C ASP A 767 -21.88 21.75 -31.75
N LYS A 768 -23.04 21.16 -32.03
CA LYS A 768 -23.20 20.15 -33.10
C LYS A 768 -22.71 20.65 -34.47
N ASN A 769 -22.84 21.94 -34.76
CA ASN A 769 -22.41 22.53 -36.01
C ASN A 769 -20.88 22.66 -36.08
N ALA A 770 -20.21 22.97 -34.96
CA ALA A 770 -18.75 22.99 -34.87
C ALA A 770 -18.14 21.59 -35.09
N VAL A 771 -18.71 20.57 -34.44
CA VAL A 771 -18.32 19.18 -34.64
C VAL A 771 -18.49 18.74 -36.09
N GLY A 772 -19.61 19.09 -36.72
CA GLY A 772 -19.85 18.80 -38.14
C GLY A 772 -18.81 19.40 -39.08
N ARG A 773 -18.39 20.67 -38.86
CA ARG A 773 -17.37 21.34 -39.65
C ARG A 773 -15.99 20.72 -39.47
N MET A 774 -15.63 20.43 -38.22
CA MET A 774 -14.36 19.73 -37.92
C MET A 774 -14.31 18.32 -38.53
N SER A 775 -15.41 17.57 -38.49
CA SER A 775 -15.51 16.25 -39.14
C SER A 775 -15.39 16.34 -40.66
N SER A 776 -15.92 17.42 -41.27
CA SER A 776 -15.78 17.64 -42.73
C SER A 776 -14.34 17.89 -43.15
N VAL A 777 -13.56 18.54 -42.32
CA VAL A 777 -12.11 18.73 -42.58
C VAL A 777 -11.32 17.45 -42.40
N LEU A 778 -11.68 16.63 -41.43
CA LEU A 778 -10.98 15.37 -41.12
C LEU A 778 -11.33 14.23 -42.09
N LYS A 779 -12.50 14.27 -42.74
CA LYS A 779 -12.95 13.19 -43.66
C LYS A 779 -11.99 12.90 -44.82
N PRO A 780 -11.50 13.88 -45.59
CA PRO A 780 -10.51 13.65 -46.66
C PRO A 780 -9.22 13.00 -46.13
N VAL A 781 -8.82 13.33 -44.89
CA VAL A 781 -7.65 12.75 -44.23
C VAL A 781 -7.91 11.27 -43.88
N ALA A 782 -9.09 10.93 -43.35
CA ALA A 782 -9.50 9.57 -43.09
C ALA A 782 -9.58 8.74 -44.40
N ASP A 783 -10.02 9.37 -45.51
CA ASP A 783 -10.07 8.69 -46.84
C ASP A 783 -8.64 8.37 -47.34
N ARG A 784 -7.66 9.27 -47.15
CA ARG A 784 -6.24 9.00 -47.45
C ARG A 784 -5.65 7.89 -46.58
N TYR A 785 -5.99 7.87 -45.30
CA TYR A 785 -5.61 6.80 -44.38
C TYR A 785 -6.17 5.45 -44.86
N ASN A 786 -7.44 5.38 -45.25
CA ASN A 786 -8.08 4.14 -45.70
C ASN A 786 -7.48 3.59 -47.00
N GLN A 787 -6.80 4.41 -47.81
CA GLN A 787 -6.09 3.98 -49.03
C GLN A 787 -4.73 3.34 -48.74
N LYS A 788 -4.21 3.48 -47.51
CA LYS A 788 -2.95 2.85 -47.11
C LYS A 788 -3.13 1.34 -46.87
N THR A 789 -2.03 0.60 -46.97
CA THR A 789 -2.02 -0.83 -46.64
C THR A 789 -2.33 -1.05 -45.16
N GLN A 790 -2.78 -2.24 -44.81
CA GLN A 790 -3.07 -2.59 -43.40
C GLN A 790 -1.86 -2.35 -42.49
N ALA A 791 -0.65 -2.68 -42.93
CA ALA A 791 0.57 -2.47 -42.17
C ALA A 791 0.87 -0.97 -41.97
N GLU A 792 0.72 -0.14 -43.03
CA GLU A 792 0.91 1.30 -42.93
C GLU A 792 -0.15 1.97 -42.04
N ARG A 793 -1.41 1.53 -42.12
CA ARG A 793 -2.50 2.02 -41.25
C ARG A 793 -2.19 1.73 -39.80
N TYR A 794 -1.72 0.53 -39.48
CA TYR A 794 -1.33 0.16 -38.12
C TYR A 794 -0.18 1.02 -37.60
N GLN A 795 0.91 1.19 -38.38
CA GLN A 795 2.06 2.00 -38.00
C GLN A 795 1.70 3.49 -37.87
N PHE A 796 0.93 4.04 -38.79
CA PHE A 796 0.45 5.42 -38.74
C PHE A 796 -0.37 5.68 -37.47
N ARG A 797 -1.33 4.81 -37.18
CA ARG A 797 -2.18 4.96 -36.00
C ARG A 797 -1.39 4.87 -34.71
N ARG A 798 -0.39 3.99 -34.64
CA ARG A 798 0.55 3.89 -33.52
C ARG A 798 1.32 5.18 -33.29
N LEU A 799 1.92 5.74 -34.35
CA LEU A 799 2.66 7.00 -34.25
C LEU A 799 1.75 8.17 -33.93
N LEU A 800 0.53 8.19 -34.46
CA LEU A 800 -0.49 9.18 -34.16
C LEU A 800 -0.82 9.20 -32.65
N ARG A 801 -1.02 8.03 -32.06
CA ARG A 801 -1.21 7.88 -30.61
C ARG A 801 0.01 8.32 -29.83
N SER A 802 1.20 7.93 -30.28
CA SER A 802 2.46 8.32 -29.63
C SER A 802 2.65 9.82 -29.63
N LEU A 803 2.36 10.51 -30.74
CA LEU A 803 2.46 11.97 -30.81
C LEU A 803 1.54 12.66 -29.82
N VAL A 804 0.27 12.25 -29.75
CA VAL A 804 -0.73 12.80 -28.82
C VAL A 804 -0.32 12.55 -27.37
N LYS A 805 0.19 11.36 -27.06
CA LYS A 805 0.70 11.01 -25.74
C LYS A 805 1.93 11.85 -25.37
N TRP A 806 2.94 11.89 -26.26
CA TRP A 806 4.17 12.63 -26.00
C TRP A 806 3.93 14.13 -25.86
N TYR A 807 3.07 14.71 -26.68
CA TYR A 807 2.71 16.11 -26.55
C TYR A 807 2.04 16.38 -25.20
N GLY A 808 1.07 15.56 -24.81
CA GLY A 808 0.42 15.65 -23.49
C GLY A 808 1.41 15.56 -22.33
N TYR A 809 2.47 14.79 -22.46
CA TYR A 809 3.51 14.64 -21.45
C TYR A 809 4.52 15.80 -21.48
N VAL A 810 5.11 16.08 -22.65
CA VAL A 810 6.19 17.07 -22.78
C VAL A 810 5.73 18.53 -22.61
N SER A 811 4.52 18.88 -23.08
CA SER A 811 3.98 20.24 -22.95
C SER A 811 3.78 20.71 -21.50
N GLN A 812 3.90 19.80 -20.54
CA GLN A 812 3.65 20.08 -19.13
C GLN A 812 4.92 20.04 -18.29
N VAL A 813 5.87 19.26 -18.74
CA VAL A 813 7.16 19.07 -18.12
C VAL A 813 8.17 20.11 -18.60
N ALA A 814 8.23 20.32 -19.89
CA ALA A 814 9.03 21.38 -20.49
C ALA A 814 8.13 22.59 -20.80
N ARG A 815 8.60 23.80 -20.54
CA ARG A 815 7.94 25.03 -20.98
C ARG A 815 8.02 25.14 -22.52
N MET A 816 7.25 24.25 -23.17
CA MET A 816 7.24 24.17 -24.62
C MET A 816 6.10 25.03 -25.17
N PHE A 817 6.43 26.17 -25.83
CA PHE A 817 5.50 27.06 -26.49
C PHE A 817 5.65 26.93 -28.02
N ASP A 818 5.26 25.76 -28.55
CA ASP A 818 5.22 25.54 -30.01
C ASP A 818 3.76 25.52 -30.45
N GLU A 819 3.32 26.65 -31.04
CA GLU A 819 1.94 26.84 -31.50
C GLU A 819 1.57 25.86 -32.61
N GLU A 820 2.48 25.58 -33.52
CA GLU A 820 2.25 24.68 -34.67
C GLU A 820 2.11 23.24 -34.21
N LEU A 821 2.97 22.81 -33.32
CA LEU A 821 2.88 21.47 -32.70
C LEU A 821 1.61 21.32 -31.85
N HIS A 822 1.16 22.40 -31.19
CA HIS A 822 -0.11 22.41 -30.45
C HIS A 822 -1.31 22.21 -31.38
N LYS A 823 -1.37 22.94 -32.50
CA LYS A 823 -2.43 22.77 -33.49
C LYS A 823 -2.44 21.35 -34.04
N GLU A 824 -1.27 20.82 -34.38
CA GLU A 824 -1.13 19.45 -34.88
C GLU A 824 -1.52 18.39 -33.85
N ASN A 825 -1.17 18.57 -32.59
CA ASN A 825 -1.61 17.66 -31.53
C ASN A 825 -3.13 17.63 -31.40
N VAL A 826 -3.80 18.77 -31.37
CA VAL A 826 -5.27 18.85 -31.31
C VAL A 826 -5.90 18.19 -32.55
N PHE A 827 -5.38 18.45 -33.73
CA PHE A 827 -5.79 17.77 -34.95
C PHE A 827 -5.62 16.25 -34.86
N CYS A 828 -4.46 15.78 -34.47
CA CYS A 828 -4.14 14.37 -34.31
C CYS A 828 -5.05 13.66 -33.29
N ALA A 829 -5.38 14.31 -32.17
CA ALA A 829 -6.28 13.77 -31.15
C ALA A 829 -7.71 13.57 -31.69
N TYR A 830 -8.20 14.47 -32.53
CA TYR A 830 -9.53 14.31 -33.16
C TYR A 830 -9.50 13.35 -34.34
N LEU A 831 -8.42 13.34 -35.14
CA LEU A 831 -8.23 12.36 -36.22
C LEU A 831 -8.25 10.94 -35.64
N LEU A 832 -7.55 10.68 -34.56
CA LEU A 832 -7.51 9.38 -33.89
C LEU A 832 -8.90 8.87 -33.50
N LYS A 833 -9.79 9.75 -33.07
CA LYS A 833 -11.18 9.41 -32.75
C LYS A 833 -12.04 9.09 -33.98
N LEU A 834 -11.70 9.64 -35.13
CA LEU A 834 -12.44 9.42 -36.37
C LEU A 834 -12.00 8.15 -37.13
N LEU A 835 -10.73 7.75 -36.98
CA LEU A 835 -10.20 6.57 -37.64
C LEU A 835 -10.84 5.29 -37.10
N PRO A 836 -11.19 4.31 -37.97
CA PRO A 836 -11.78 3.04 -37.51
C PRO A 836 -10.80 2.29 -36.59
N PRO A 837 -11.28 1.59 -35.56
CA PRO A 837 -10.44 0.74 -34.74
C PRO A 837 -9.84 -0.41 -35.59
N ASP A 838 -8.68 -0.90 -35.18
CA ASP A 838 -8.06 -2.04 -35.85
C ASP A 838 -8.99 -3.27 -35.71
N GLU A 839 -9.27 -3.95 -36.83
CA GLU A 839 -10.05 -5.18 -36.80
C GLU A 839 -9.26 -6.29 -36.11
N VAL A 840 -9.68 -6.65 -34.93
CA VAL A 840 -9.10 -7.72 -34.13
C VAL A 840 -9.99 -8.95 -34.28
N SER A 841 -9.62 -9.88 -35.16
CA SER A 841 -10.31 -11.17 -35.25
C SER A 841 -10.15 -11.95 -33.95
N PRO A 842 -11.22 -12.47 -33.32
CA PRO A 842 -11.10 -13.30 -32.14
C PRO A 842 -10.27 -14.56 -32.45
N LEU A 843 -9.24 -14.79 -31.67
CA LEU A 843 -8.40 -15.98 -31.74
C LEU A 843 -8.88 -16.97 -30.69
N ASP A 844 -9.34 -18.14 -31.14
CA ASP A 844 -9.78 -19.24 -30.28
C ASP A 844 -8.88 -20.46 -30.43
N LEU A 845 -8.27 -20.91 -29.34
CA LEU A 845 -7.45 -22.11 -29.22
C LEU A 845 -8.08 -23.16 -28.29
N GLU A 846 -9.32 -22.96 -27.84
CA GLU A 846 -10.00 -23.90 -26.96
C GLU A 846 -10.18 -25.25 -27.67
N GLY A 847 -9.87 -26.36 -27.00
CA GLY A 847 -9.90 -27.70 -27.55
C GLY A 847 -8.81 -28.03 -28.61
N LYS A 848 -7.96 -27.06 -28.97
CA LYS A 848 -6.89 -27.26 -30.00
C LYS A 848 -5.52 -27.58 -29.40
N LEU A 849 -5.41 -27.58 -28.06
CA LEU A 849 -4.18 -27.79 -27.33
C LEU A 849 -4.34 -28.90 -26.30
N LYS A 850 -3.25 -29.64 -26.05
CA LYS A 850 -3.14 -30.58 -24.93
C LYS A 850 -1.84 -30.42 -24.21
N LEU A 851 -1.87 -30.56 -22.87
CA LEU A 851 -0.70 -30.59 -22.01
C LEU A 851 -0.18 -32.05 -21.95
N GLU A 852 1.05 -32.30 -22.44
CA GLU A 852 1.64 -33.64 -22.45
C GLU A 852 2.48 -33.92 -21.21
N TYR A 853 3.28 -32.94 -20.78
CA TYR A 853 4.17 -33.05 -19.63
C TYR A 853 4.08 -31.78 -18.80
N TYR A 854 4.19 -31.96 -17.50
CA TYR A 854 4.19 -30.87 -16.53
C TYR A 854 5.04 -31.22 -15.31
N LYS A 855 5.87 -30.30 -14.86
CA LYS A 855 6.70 -30.45 -13.68
C LYS A 855 6.96 -29.11 -13.00
N LEU A 856 6.86 -29.09 -11.68
CA LEU A 856 7.33 -27.99 -10.85
C LEU A 856 8.71 -28.31 -10.30
N GLN A 857 9.66 -27.42 -10.54
CA GLN A 857 11.04 -27.58 -10.07
C GLN A 857 11.39 -26.40 -9.16
N LYS A 858 11.81 -26.69 -7.93
CA LYS A 858 12.34 -25.69 -7.01
C LYS A 858 13.65 -25.14 -7.56
N THR A 859 13.74 -23.84 -7.71
CA THR A 859 14.89 -23.17 -8.34
C THR A 859 15.69 -22.33 -7.37
N PHE A 860 15.07 -21.78 -6.33
CA PHE A 860 15.74 -20.95 -5.35
C PHE A 860 15.09 -21.11 -3.98
N ALA A 861 15.86 -20.99 -2.89
CA ALA A 861 15.38 -20.83 -1.53
C ALA A 861 16.44 -20.10 -0.70
N GLY A 862 16.07 -18.97 -0.12
CA GLY A 862 16.98 -18.15 0.69
C GLY A 862 16.53 -16.69 0.76
N ALA A 863 17.43 -15.82 1.19
CA ALA A 863 17.25 -14.37 1.16
C ALA A 863 17.55 -13.81 -0.24
N ILE A 864 16.76 -12.86 -0.69
CA ILE A 864 17.07 -12.03 -1.85
C ILE A 864 17.68 -10.74 -1.31
N GLU A 865 18.99 -10.60 -1.44
CA GLU A 865 19.72 -9.44 -0.92
C GLU A 865 19.57 -8.24 -1.86
N LEU A 866 19.31 -7.06 -1.28
CA LEU A 866 19.26 -5.77 -1.97
C LEU A 866 20.55 -4.99 -1.70
N GLU A 867 21.03 -4.30 -2.71
CA GLU A 867 22.20 -3.45 -2.60
C GLU A 867 21.86 -2.14 -1.90
N HIS A 868 22.81 -1.59 -1.12
CA HIS A 868 22.67 -0.27 -0.51
C HIS A 868 22.94 0.81 -1.56
N ALA A 869 22.07 0.86 -2.58
CA ALA A 869 22.15 1.79 -3.70
C ALA A 869 20.82 2.52 -3.89
N LYS A 870 20.92 3.78 -4.32
CA LYS A 870 19.74 4.60 -4.67
C LYS A 870 19.10 4.09 -5.96
N GLY A 871 17.79 4.17 -6.04
CA GLY A 871 17.05 3.91 -7.28
C GLY A 871 17.14 5.12 -8.21
N VAL A 872 17.67 4.91 -9.40
CA VAL A 872 17.80 5.95 -10.42
C VAL A 872 16.86 5.64 -11.56
N TYR A 873 16.00 6.59 -11.92
CA TYR A 873 15.26 6.55 -13.17
C TYR A 873 16.00 7.37 -14.23
N GLU A 874 16.35 6.70 -15.31
CA GLU A 874 16.76 7.40 -16.53
C GLU A 874 15.52 7.99 -17.22
N PRO A 875 15.65 9.14 -17.93
CA PRO A 875 14.58 9.68 -18.77
C PRO A 875 14.10 8.61 -19.75
N VAL A 876 12.77 8.53 -19.97
CA VAL A 876 12.17 7.53 -20.86
C VAL A 876 12.71 7.71 -22.28
N THR A 877 13.72 6.92 -22.63
CA THR A 877 14.16 6.77 -24.02
C THR A 877 13.33 5.67 -24.68
N GLN A 878 12.89 5.88 -25.93
CA GLN A 878 12.18 4.85 -26.69
C GLN A 878 13.01 3.56 -26.73
N LYS A 879 12.68 2.59 -25.91
CA LYS A 879 13.14 1.20 -26.08
C LYS A 879 12.03 0.42 -26.78
N GLY A 880 12.34 0.05 -28.02
CA GLY A 880 11.62 -0.97 -28.77
C GLY A 880 10.68 -0.44 -29.84
N ALA A 881 11.14 -0.53 -31.09
CA ALA A 881 10.26 -0.67 -32.23
C ALA A 881 9.47 -1.99 -32.04
N LEU A 882 8.24 -1.90 -31.56
CA LEU A 882 7.32 -3.02 -31.60
C LEU A 882 6.92 -3.20 -33.08
N GLY A 883 7.55 -4.18 -33.72
CA GLY A 883 7.18 -4.63 -35.05
C GLY A 883 5.73 -5.15 -35.04
N HIS A 884 5.17 -5.25 -36.22
CA HIS A 884 3.95 -6.00 -36.50
C HIS A 884 4.07 -7.39 -35.85
N ASP A 885 3.02 -7.86 -35.16
CA ASP A 885 2.99 -9.22 -34.60
C ASP A 885 3.03 -10.23 -35.77
N PRO A 886 4.17 -10.87 -36.05
CA PRO A 886 4.27 -11.73 -37.23
C PRO A 886 3.32 -12.91 -37.08
N LYS A 887 2.65 -13.25 -38.15
CA LYS A 887 1.89 -14.51 -38.20
C LYS A 887 2.87 -15.66 -38.36
N GLU A 888 2.78 -16.64 -37.48
CA GLU A 888 3.60 -17.85 -37.49
C GLU A 888 2.68 -19.09 -37.47
N PRO A 889 3.12 -20.21 -38.06
CA PRO A 889 2.42 -21.48 -37.93
C PRO A 889 2.28 -21.90 -36.48
N LEU A 890 1.14 -22.43 -36.07
CA LEU A 890 0.85 -22.85 -34.70
C LEU A 890 1.90 -23.81 -34.15
N ASP A 891 2.43 -24.73 -34.99
CA ASP A 891 3.51 -25.64 -34.58
C ASP A 891 4.80 -24.95 -34.19
N GLU A 892 5.19 -23.89 -34.91
CA GLU A 892 6.40 -23.12 -34.60
C GLU A 892 6.24 -22.34 -33.30
N ILE A 893 5.04 -21.77 -33.06
CA ILE A 893 4.72 -21.07 -31.81
C ILE A 893 4.79 -22.04 -30.61
N ILE A 894 4.18 -23.23 -30.76
CA ILE A 894 4.24 -24.29 -29.74
C ILE A 894 5.66 -24.77 -29.51
N LEU A 895 6.47 -24.95 -30.57
CA LEU A 895 7.87 -25.33 -30.44
C LEU A 895 8.67 -24.30 -29.64
N LYS A 896 8.56 -23.02 -29.96
CA LYS A 896 9.22 -21.92 -29.24
C LYS A 896 8.80 -21.86 -27.76
N ILE A 897 7.53 -22.10 -27.43
CA ILE A 897 7.05 -22.17 -26.06
C ILE A 897 7.64 -23.37 -25.34
N ASN A 898 7.57 -24.56 -25.95
CA ASN A 898 8.12 -25.78 -25.37
C ASN A 898 9.64 -25.69 -25.11
N GLU A 899 10.40 -25.04 -26.01
CA GLU A 899 11.83 -24.76 -25.78
C GLU A 899 12.06 -23.82 -24.62
N LYS A 900 11.24 -22.78 -24.46
CA LYS A 900 11.37 -21.81 -23.36
C LYS A 900 11.07 -22.41 -21.99
N PHE A 901 10.18 -23.40 -21.93
CA PHE A 901 9.78 -24.08 -20.69
C PHE A 901 10.32 -25.53 -20.63
N LYS A 902 11.41 -25.79 -21.35
CA LYS A 902 12.08 -27.07 -21.42
C LYS A 902 12.54 -27.53 -20.03
N GLY A 903 12.30 -28.81 -19.72
CA GLY A 903 12.82 -29.47 -18.53
C GLY A 903 13.22 -30.90 -18.87
N GLU A 904 13.91 -31.58 -17.94
CA GLU A 904 14.13 -33.02 -18.03
C GLU A 904 12.87 -33.72 -17.52
N PHE A 905 12.11 -34.29 -18.44
CA PHE A 905 10.88 -35.01 -18.14
C PHE A 905 11.14 -36.51 -18.05
N THR A 906 10.56 -37.12 -17.02
CA THR A 906 10.46 -38.57 -16.87
C THR A 906 9.04 -39.02 -17.27
N ASN A 907 8.82 -40.35 -17.34
CA ASN A 907 7.46 -40.89 -17.55
C ASN A 907 6.49 -40.48 -16.42
N ALA A 908 7.00 -40.25 -15.19
CA ALA A 908 6.19 -39.77 -14.07
C ALA A 908 5.67 -38.33 -14.26
N ASP A 909 6.36 -37.52 -15.05
CA ASP A 909 5.95 -36.12 -15.33
C ASP A 909 4.87 -36.02 -16.45
N ARG A 910 4.43 -37.16 -16.98
CA ARG A 910 3.44 -37.21 -18.04
C ARG A 910 2.03 -37.04 -17.47
N VAL A 911 1.35 -35.98 -17.85
CA VAL A 911 0.04 -35.56 -17.27
C VAL A 911 -1.01 -36.65 -17.33
N LEU A 912 -1.05 -37.39 -18.44
CA LEU A 912 -2.01 -38.49 -18.62
C LEU A 912 -1.76 -39.64 -17.63
N LEU A 913 -0.49 -40.03 -17.45
CA LEU A 913 -0.10 -41.11 -16.55
C LEU A 913 -0.36 -40.73 -15.09
N THR A 914 -0.09 -39.52 -14.68
CA THR A 914 -0.29 -39.07 -13.32
C THR A 914 -1.78 -38.94 -12.96
N ALA A 915 -2.62 -38.48 -13.89
CA ALA A 915 -4.08 -38.42 -13.66
C ALA A 915 -4.70 -39.85 -13.48
N LEU A 916 -4.27 -40.81 -14.28
CA LEU A 916 -4.69 -42.22 -14.11
C LEU A 916 -4.13 -42.85 -12.83
N HIS A 917 -2.85 -42.56 -12.51
CA HIS A 917 -2.21 -43.02 -11.29
C HIS A 917 -2.94 -42.52 -10.05
N ASP A 918 -3.18 -41.20 -9.93
CA ASP A 918 -3.83 -40.59 -8.76
C ASP A 918 -5.26 -41.13 -8.58
N ARG A 919 -6.00 -41.34 -9.68
CA ARG A 919 -7.34 -41.89 -9.62
C ARG A 919 -7.35 -43.35 -9.16
N LEU A 920 -6.44 -44.16 -9.66
CA LEU A 920 -6.29 -45.56 -9.27
C LEU A 920 -5.76 -45.71 -7.85
N LEU A 921 -4.86 -44.82 -7.42
CA LEU A 921 -4.32 -44.77 -6.06
C LEU A 921 -5.41 -44.45 -5.02
N ALA A 922 -6.39 -43.63 -5.41
CA ALA A 922 -7.52 -43.26 -4.55
C ALA A 922 -8.59 -44.35 -4.45
N ASP A 923 -8.51 -45.45 -5.21
CA ASP A 923 -9.47 -46.54 -5.13
C ASP A 923 -9.22 -47.49 -3.94
N PRO A 924 -10.04 -47.44 -2.85
CA PRO A 924 -9.83 -48.26 -1.65
C PRO A 924 -10.05 -49.77 -1.90
N LYS A 925 -10.82 -50.12 -2.92
CA LYS A 925 -11.01 -51.52 -3.31
C LYS A 925 -9.77 -52.06 -3.99
N LEU A 926 -9.18 -51.29 -4.88
CA LEU A 926 -7.96 -51.68 -5.56
C LEU A 926 -6.79 -51.77 -4.56
N ALA A 927 -6.69 -50.86 -3.62
CA ALA A 927 -5.67 -50.89 -2.52
C ALA A 927 -5.81 -52.17 -1.66
N LYS A 928 -7.02 -52.57 -1.31
CA LYS A 928 -7.28 -53.80 -0.53
C LYS A 928 -6.89 -55.03 -1.30
N LEU A 929 -7.21 -55.08 -2.61
CA LEU A 929 -6.90 -56.21 -3.48
C LEU A 929 -5.39 -56.31 -3.73
N ALA A 930 -4.67 -55.19 -3.90
CA ALA A 930 -3.23 -55.18 -4.06
C ALA A 930 -2.48 -55.75 -2.83
N ARG A 931 -2.98 -55.45 -1.63
CA ARG A 931 -2.39 -55.99 -0.36
C ARG A 931 -2.64 -57.46 -0.15
N SER A 932 -3.71 -58.02 -0.66
CA SER A 932 -4.14 -59.41 -0.46
C SER A 932 -3.78 -60.35 -1.60
N SER A 933 -3.26 -59.87 -2.75
CA SER A 933 -3.00 -60.66 -3.94
C SER A 933 -1.50 -60.75 -4.23
N ASP A 934 -1.13 -61.81 -4.98
CA ASP A 934 0.20 -61.98 -5.53
C ASP A 934 0.47 -60.89 -6.62
N PRO A 935 1.72 -60.41 -6.80
CA PRO A 935 2.05 -59.42 -7.83
C PRO A 935 1.53 -59.77 -9.22
N GLN A 936 1.72 -61.03 -9.63
CA GLN A 936 1.32 -61.49 -10.96
C GLN A 936 -0.21 -61.50 -11.14
N ILE A 937 -0.94 -61.93 -10.11
CA ILE A 937 -2.42 -61.91 -10.11
C ILE A 937 -2.94 -60.48 -10.15
N PHE A 938 -2.31 -59.59 -9.40
CA PHE A 938 -2.67 -58.19 -9.40
C PHE A 938 -2.45 -57.55 -10.73
N THR A 939 -1.27 -57.70 -11.33
CA THR A 939 -0.91 -57.01 -12.58
C THR A 939 -1.60 -57.59 -13.80
N GLU A 940 -1.86 -58.90 -13.86
CA GLU A 940 -2.42 -59.56 -15.03
C GLU A 940 -3.96 -59.71 -14.99
N SER A 941 -4.58 -59.73 -13.82
CA SER A 941 -6.02 -60.06 -13.71
C SER A 941 -6.85 -58.97 -13.01
N ILE A 942 -6.32 -58.32 -11.98
CA ILE A 942 -7.06 -57.32 -11.17
C ILE A 942 -6.92 -55.93 -11.74
N PHE A 943 -5.68 -55.52 -11.94
CA PHE A 943 -5.36 -54.12 -12.32
C PHE A 943 -5.92 -53.77 -13.71
N PRO A 944 -5.89 -54.59 -14.77
CA PRO A 944 -6.44 -54.25 -16.07
C PRO A 944 -7.90 -53.79 -16.01
N LYS A 945 -8.74 -54.45 -15.24
CA LYS A 945 -10.15 -54.08 -15.09
C LYS A 945 -10.33 -52.70 -14.38
N ALA A 946 -9.55 -52.47 -13.35
CA ALA A 946 -9.57 -51.17 -12.66
C ALA A 946 -9.03 -50.04 -13.55
N PHE A 947 -7.98 -50.34 -14.32
CA PHE A 947 -7.40 -49.39 -15.27
C PHE A 947 -8.40 -49.08 -16.40
N ASP A 948 -9.06 -50.09 -16.99
CA ASP A 948 -10.07 -49.87 -18.04
C ASP A 948 -11.20 -48.97 -17.54
N THR A 949 -11.69 -49.22 -16.32
CA THR A 949 -12.73 -48.37 -15.68
C THR A 949 -12.22 -46.92 -15.45
N ALA A 950 -11.06 -46.79 -14.87
CA ALA A 950 -10.48 -45.47 -14.60
C ALA A 950 -10.17 -44.67 -15.88
N ALA A 951 -9.71 -45.37 -16.94
CA ALA A 951 -9.45 -44.75 -18.23
C ALA A 951 -10.74 -44.33 -18.94
N GLN A 952 -11.81 -45.15 -18.88
CA GLN A 952 -13.11 -44.79 -19.45
C GLN A 952 -13.76 -43.63 -18.69
N ASP A 953 -13.74 -43.64 -17.39
CA ASP A 953 -14.27 -42.55 -16.58
C ASP A 953 -13.48 -41.24 -16.81
N SER A 954 -12.14 -41.31 -16.90
CA SER A 954 -11.28 -40.14 -17.21
C SER A 954 -11.53 -39.63 -18.64
N TYR A 955 -11.86 -40.49 -19.58
CA TYR A 955 -12.27 -40.09 -20.92
C TYR A 955 -13.61 -39.35 -20.91
N LEU A 956 -14.59 -39.80 -20.13
CA LEU A 956 -15.87 -39.11 -20.00
C LEU A 956 -15.76 -37.73 -19.34
N GLU A 957 -14.78 -37.56 -18.45
CA GLU A 957 -14.54 -36.29 -17.75
C GLU A 957 -13.66 -35.30 -18.57
N ALA A 958 -12.73 -35.82 -19.39
CA ALA A 958 -11.77 -35.02 -20.16
C ALA A 958 -11.48 -35.69 -21.52
N GLN A 959 -12.50 -35.72 -22.39
CA GLN A 959 -12.50 -36.44 -23.65
C GLN A 959 -11.28 -36.10 -24.51
N ASP A 960 -10.92 -34.85 -24.67
CA ASP A 960 -9.80 -34.40 -25.50
C ASP A 960 -8.43 -34.87 -24.99
N THR A 961 -8.28 -35.01 -23.68
CA THR A 961 -7.02 -35.42 -23.04
C THR A 961 -6.81 -36.93 -23.16
N PHE A 962 -7.87 -37.69 -23.07
CA PHE A 962 -7.81 -39.17 -23.02
C PHE A 962 -8.08 -39.87 -24.38
N SER A 963 -8.56 -39.15 -25.41
CA SER A 963 -8.80 -39.73 -26.76
C SER A 963 -7.56 -40.44 -27.29
N SER A 964 -6.37 -39.82 -27.18
CA SER A 964 -5.12 -40.40 -27.65
C SER A 964 -4.67 -41.68 -26.94
N LEU A 965 -5.28 -42.02 -25.79
CA LEU A 965 -5.03 -43.26 -25.08
C LEU A 965 -5.76 -44.42 -25.71
N PHE A 966 -6.97 -44.21 -26.25
CA PHE A 966 -7.81 -45.22 -26.85
C PHE A 966 -7.53 -45.42 -28.33
N GLU A 967 -6.86 -44.48 -28.99
CA GLU A 967 -6.48 -44.55 -30.42
C GLU A 967 -5.29 -45.46 -30.71
N ASP A 968 -4.40 -45.69 -29.68
CA ASP A 968 -3.19 -46.53 -29.84
C ASP A 968 -3.19 -47.67 -28.79
N THR A 969 -3.54 -48.88 -29.25
CA THR A 969 -3.57 -50.09 -28.41
C THR A 969 -2.22 -50.45 -27.77
N SER A 970 -1.13 -50.16 -28.45
CA SER A 970 0.23 -50.45 -27.93
C SER A 970 0.59 -49.49 -26.78
N LYS A 971 0.22 -48.24 -26.95
CA LYS A 971 0.38 -47.20 -25.93
C LYS A 971 -0.48 -47.47 -24.70
N TYR A 972 -1.74 -47.88 -24.96
CA TYR A 972 -2.69 -48.24 -23.88
C TYR A 972 -2.12 -49.38 -23.00
N LYS A 973 -1.63 -50.46 -23.60
CA LYS A 973 -1.07 -51.60 -22.87
C LYS A 973 0.24 -51.27 -22.16
N ALA A 974 1.11 -50.45 -22.74
CA ALA A 974 2.36 -50.04 -22.14
C ALA A 974 2.12 -49.16 -20.89
N ILE A 975 1.17 -48.23 -20.94
CA ILE A 975 0.77 -47.40 -19.81
C ILE A 975 0.12 -48.21 -18.69
N MET A 976 -0.78 -49.12 -19.05
CA MET A 976 -1.40 -50.03 -18.10
C MET A 976 -0.37 -50.90 -17.36
N SER A 977 0.61 -51.45 -18.04
CA SER A 977 1.65 -52.29 -17.43
C SER A 977 2.56 -51.49 -16.51
N ALA A 978 2.97 -50.29 -16.92
CA ALA A 978 3.82 -49.40 -16.10
C ALA A 978 3.13 -48.94 -14.80
N LEU A 979 1.82 -48.59 -14.88
CA LEU A 979 1.05 -48.20 -13.70
C LEU A 979 0.72 -49.37 -12.78
N ALA A 980 0.55 -50.61 -13.32
CA ALA A 980 0.30 -51.80 -12.54
C ALA A 980 1.46 -52.09 -11.53
N GLU A 981 2.69 -52.08 -12.07
CA GLU A 981 3.89 -52.31 -11.27
C GLU A 981 4.12 -51.21 -10.21
N TRP A 982 3.93 -49.97 -10.63
CA TRP A 982 4.13 -48.83 -9.77
C TRP A 982 3.12 -48.82 -8.59
N LEU A 983 1.84 -48.89 -8.88
CA LEU A 983 0.77 -48.84 -7.86
C LEU A 983 0.80 -50.07 -6.94
N TYR A 984 1.17 -51.22 -7.42
CA TYR A 984 1.36 -52.39 -6.57
C TYR A 984 2.41 -52.16 -5.51
N GLY A 985 3.53 -51.53 -5.89
CA GLY A 985 4.58 -51.13 -4.96
C GLY A 985 4.13 -50.09 -3.92
N GLU A 986 3.31 -49.11 -4.32
CA GLU A 986 2.80 -48.06 -3.42
C GLU A 986 1.74 -48.57 -2.44
N PHE A 987 0.80 -49.37 -2.88
CA PHE A 987 -0.24 -49.94 -2.00
C PHE A 987 0.32 -50.84 -0.88
N ARG A 988 1.49 -51.41 -1.08
CA ARG A 988 2.15 -52.27 -0.06
C ARG A 988 3.07 -51.51 0.88
N LYS A 989 3.46 -50.26 0.53
CA LYS A 989 4.25 -49.39 1.40
C LYS A 989 3.40 -48.67 2.46
N LYS A 990 2.14 -48.52 2.20
CA LYS A 990 1.12 -47.98 3.11
C LYS A 990 0.38 -49.14 3.78
#